data_bbe83d587c595f66863fa4a7e4852bc8
#
_entry.id   bbe83d587c595f66863fa4a7e4852bc8
#
_cell.length_a   1.000
_cell.length_b   1.000
_cell.length_c   1.000
_cell.angle_alpha   90.00
_cell.angle_beta   90.00
_cell.angle_gamma   90.00
#
_symmetry.space_group_name_H-M   'P 1'
#
loop_
_entity.id
_entity.type
_entity.pdbx_description
1 polymer ?
#
loop_
_entity_poly.entity_id
_entity_poly.type
_entity_poly.pdbx_seq_one_letter_code
_entity_poly.pdbx_strand_id
1 'polypeptide(L)'
;MRKIIIILLCIFLKSPFVFAKNFPFVRISISFNLPNHSINGKVDYVLPKGERFYIEKGNLTLDYVKLGDRHIEPILKDGAFSIVADKENRLSIGFKGTFPKGENVIDRIGICLVKDWFPAIRGLAYYEILATVPVDFFAIAPADKIEIKAIKGLKIYRFIFPYLSEPPAFVAAHYFVETKRLNDIDISIYLLSRDKSLARLYLNRAREFLEEYSQMIGPYPFKRFSIVENFLETGYAFPTFTLLGKKVIRLPFIPNTSLPHEILHNWFGNCVYFDPLAGNWCEGLVTYLADHLQAEKRGEGTVYRHRIMIDYQSYVKPKNEFPLKEFKFRFDKASQAIGYGKGAMVFHMLRRILKDEYFFLGLKKFYKTYKFKYASWRDIQRIFEDVSKRDLSYFFDQWIKRPGIPCLKVKKEMLLKKDGNYYLRVNISQDKPFYKIELPIKIIGPDLNINKKIIISKGDVNLTLELPSRPTEVIFDPQYDVLRRLKEDEFPPVLSRLFGTEGGLIAVSGEDTSLYKEVIDIFLKKGFSRISFNELDIKGASDKDIIICGGSHHLIKSLLDDLKGDRGLVEVKENPYNPAHIIAIFFIKSKIKGLFPRLFHYGKYQKVVFMDKEFKGIFPNYKNGIYLEVSGPIFGLSLNRLDDLGDIIRQVSSKRIIYVGEKHDEYSHHLAQLEIIKGLHQMGKKIAIGLEMFERRFQSVIDDYLSGNIDEEEFLKRTKWLSCWSYDYHLYRPIINYAYKNHLKVVALNADSEIVKKVARKGLASLNEKERGAIARKLDFSNEAYKEWLKEVYETHKNTEIKDFNSFYQAQVIWDETMAETIVDFLKAHPDYQMVVLAGNGHLAYGYGIPNRVMKRANIEGAIIVSAEEHLSPEMADYCIFPEHKEPPFSARLGVILREEKEGVLVSSVIKGTPAKRAGLKRGDIIVSADGKAIKTVEDLRLILLFKDKGDKCNLKIRRKNKEIEIKAGPF
;
A
#
# COMPACT_ATOMS: atom_id res chain seq x y z
N MET A 1 -62.35 -19.68 -19.78
CA MET A 1 -60.90 -19.69 -19.59
C MET A 1 -60.25 -21.04 -19.26
N ARG A 2 -60.73 -21.86 -18.30
CA ARG A 2 -60.12 -23.18 -17.99
C ARG A 2 -60.04 -24.16 -19.18
N LYS A 3 -61.02 -24.23 -20.10
CA LYS A 3 -60.97 -25.15 -21.27
C LYS A 3 -60.01 -24.72 -22.37
N ILE A 4 -59.73 -23.44 -22.56
CA ILE A 4 -58.80 -22.93 -23.58
C ILE A 4 -57.35 -23.15 -23.15
N ILE A 5 -57.04 -23.05 -21.84
CA ILE A 5 -55.72 -23.33 -21.29
C ILE A 5 -55.33 -24.81 -21.43
N ILE A 6 -56.32 -25.72 -21.29
CA ILE A 6 -56.10 -27.18 -21.39
C ILE A 6 -55.83 -27.63 -22.84
N ILE A 7 -56.47 -27.04 -23.83
CA ILE A 7 -56.26 -27.40 -25.26
C ILE A 7 -54.92 -26.89 -25.78
N LEU A 8 -54.41 -25.78 -25.25
CA LEU A 8 -53.09 -25.20 -25.66
C LEU A 8 -51.91 -25.91 -24.99
N LEU A 9 -52.07 -26.53 -23.84
CA LEU A 9 -51.02 -27.38 -23.24
C LEU A 9 -50.71 -28.61 -24.14
N CYS A 10 -51.71 -29.09 -24.92
CA CYS A 10 -51.50 -30.26 -25.80
C CYS A 10 -50.60 -29.99 -27.03
N ILE A 11 -50.42 -28.74 -27.46
CA ILE A 11 -49.67 -28.43 -28.69
C ILE A 11 -48.13 -28.41 -28.42
N PHE A 12 -47.69 -28.28 -27.18
CA PHE A 12 -46.26 -28.30 -26.80
C PHE A 12 -45.75 -29.67 -26.33
N LEU A 13 -46.50 -30.75 -26.53
CA LEU A 13 -46.28 -32.07 -25.92
C LEU A 13 -45.15 -32.92 -26.55
N LYS A 14 -44.50 -32.50 -27.61
CA LYS A 14 -43.28 -33.21 -28.09
C LYS A 14 -42.04 -32.56 -27.58
N SER A 15 -41.53 -33.05 -26.43
CA SER A 15 -40.15 -32.71 -25.99
C SER A 15 -39.16 -33.53 -26.82
N PRO A 16 -38.20 -32.91 -27.47
CA PRO A 16 -37.22 -33.62 -28.33
C PRO A 16 -36.08 -34.26 -27.57
N PHE A 17 -36.12 -34.29 -26.22
CA PHE A 17 -35.01 -34.77 -25.40
C PHE A 17 -35.07 -36.28 -25.17
N VAL A 18 -34.03 -36.95 -25.61
CA VAL A 18 -33.67 -38.29 -25.13
C VAL A 18 -33.08 -38.10 -23.75
N PHE A 19 -33.93 -38.28 -22.70
CA PHE A 19 -33.49 -38.15 -21.30
C PHE A 19 -32.44 -39.20 -20.98
N ALA A 20 -31.30 -38.78 -20.39
CA ALA A 20 -30.38 -39.69 -19.75
C ALA A 20 -31.18 -40.45 -18.68
N LYS A 21 -31.20 -41.81 -18.71
CA LYS A 21 -32.00 -42.68 -17.85
C LYS A 21 -31.81 -42.48 -16.35
N ASN A 22 -30.82 -41.72 -15.94
CA ASN A 22 -30.28 -41.67 -14.57
C ASN A 22 -30.59 -40.36 -13.80
N PHE A 23 -31.32 -39.40 -14.36
CA PHE A 23 -31.62 -38.13 -13.68
C PHE A 23 -33.06 -37.70 -13.85
N PRO A 24 -33.69 -37.03 -12.82
CA PRO A 24 -35.06 -36.57 -12.94
C PRO A 24 -35.24 -35.51 -14.06
N PHE A 25 -36.39 -35.55 -14.71
CA PHE A 25 -36.89 -34.45 -15.52
C PHE A 25 -38.05 -33.76 -14.83
N VAL A 26 -38.03 -32.42 -14.79
CA VAL A 26 -39.00 -31.60 -14.07
C VAL A 26 -39.62 -30.57 -15.02
N ARG A 27 -40.92 -30.63 -15.23
CA ARG A 27 -41.69 -29.62 -15.96
C ARG A 27 -42.51 -28.79 -14.97
N ILE A 28 -42.27 -27.49 -14.92
CA ILE A 28 -42.91 -26.52 -14.06
C ILE A 28 -43.92 -25.71 -14.93
N SER A 29 -45.19 -25.73 -14.60
CA SER A 29 -46.23 -24.95 -15.29
C SER A 29 -46.83 -23.97 -14.30
N ILE A 30 -46.70 -22.65 -14.54
CA ILE A 30 -47.06 -21.61 -13.60
C ILE A 30 -47.87 -20.47 -14.21
N SER A 31 -48.71 -19.88 -13.39
CA SER A 31 -49.42 -18.63 -13.66
C SER A 31 -49.52 -17.77 -12.40
N PHE A 32 -49.71 -16.47 -12.58
CA PHE A 32 -49.63 -15.50 -11.51
C PHE A 32 -50.92 -14.69 -11.37
N ASN A 33 -51.26 -14.36 -10.12
CA ASN A 33 -52.24 -13.34 -9.78
C ASN A 33 -51.53 -12.19 -9.07
N LEU A 34 -51.14 -11.15 -9.82
CA LEU A 34 -50.32 -10.05 -9.31
C LEU A 34 -51.04 -9.26 -8.18
N PRO A 35 -52.34 -8.94 -8.30
CA PRO A 35 -53.06 -8.26 -7.22
C PRO A 35 -53.06 -9.02 -5.88
N ASN A 36 -53.05 -10.34 -5.91
CA ASN A 36 -53.10 -11.21 -4.74
C ASN A 36 -51.70 -11.74 -4.36
N HIS A 37 -50.63 -11.25 -4.99
CA HIS A 37 -49.26 -11.68 -4.77
C HIS A 37 -49.08 -13.21 -4.85
N SER A 38 -49.84 -13.91 -5.67
CA SER A 38 -49.90 -15.37 -5.63
C SER A 38 -49.50 -16.05 -6.92
N ILE A 39 -48.98 -17.26 -6.77
CA ILE A 39 -48.67 -18.20 -7.82
C ILE A 39 -49.59 -19.40 -7.72
N ASN A 40 -50.04 -19.91 -8.86
CA ASN A 40 -50.67 -21.22 -8.99
C ASN A 40 -49.83 -22.01 -9.99
N GLY A 41 -49.52 -23.24 -9.63
CA GLY A 41 -48.67 -24.05 -10.47
C GLY A 41 -48.92 -25.54 -10.38
N LYS A 42 -48.35 -26.23 -11.35
CA LYS A 42 -48.24 -27.67 -11.43
C LYS A 42 -46.80 -28.04 -11.75
N VAL A 43 -46.24 -29.03 -11.05
CA VAL A 43 -44.96 -29.62 -11.37
C VAL A 43 -45.16 -31.09 -11.74
N ASP A 44 -44.69 -31.47 -12.91
CA ASP A 44 -44.67 -32.83 -13.37
C ASP A 44 -43.21 -33.35 -13.39
N TYR A 45 -42.95 -34.45 -12.72
CA TYR A 45 -41.67 -35.11 -12.64
C TYR A 45 -41.69 -36.43 -13.42
N VAL A 46 -40.62 -36.73 -14.13
CA VAL A 46 -40.30 -38.07 -14.61
C VAL A 46 -39.04 -38.50 -13.85
N LEU A 47 -39.21 -39.48 -12.97
CA LEU A 47 -38.20 -39.94 -12.02
C LEU A 47 -37.51 -41.22 -12.54
N PRO A 48 -36.16 -41.38 -12.35
CA PRO A 48 -35.50 -42.68 -12.54
C PRO A 48 -36.13 -43.77 -11.65
N LYS A 49 -36.32 -44.95 -12.21
CA LYS A 49 -36.94 -46.08 -11.47
C LYS A 49 -35.97 -46.67 -10.46
N GLY A 50 -36.51 -47.13 -9.33
CA GLY A 50 -35.78 -47.81 -8.28
C GLY A 50 -35.09 -46.87 -7.27
N GLU A 51 -35.15 -45.54 -7.46
CA GLU A 51 -34.50 -44.58 -6.60
C GLU A 51 -35.49 -43.83 -5.68
N ARG A 52 -34.96 -43.36 -4.55
CA ARG A 52 -35.69 -42.50 -3.60
C ARG A 52 -35.33 -41.06 -3.82
N PHE A 53 -36.33 -40.20 -4.00
CA PHE A 53 -36.20 -38.76 -4.18
C PHE A 53 -36.81 -37.99 -3.03
N TYR A 54 -36.22 -36.85 -2.68
CA TYR A 54 -36.73 -35.95 -1.66
C TYR A 54 -37.25 -34.69 -2.35
N ILE A 55 -38.49 -34.30 -2.04
CA ILE A 55 -39.17 -33.11 -2.56
C ILE A 55 -39.31 -32.12 -1.41
N GLU A 56 -38.74 -30.95 -1.57
CA GLU A 56 -38.87 -29.82 -0.64
C GLU A 56 -40.17 -29.07 -0.94
N LYS A 57 -41.08 -28.98 0.04
CA LYS A 57 -42.34 -28.30 -0.11
C LYS A 57 -42.20 -26.79 -0.17
N GLY A 58 -41.24 -26.23 0.56
CA GLY A 58 -41.14 -24.79 0.78
C GLY A 58 -42.35 -24.22 1.54
N ASN A 59 -42.57 -22.91 1.40
CA ASN A 59 -43.74 -22.21 2.01
C ASN A 59 -44.99 -22.27 1.13
N LEU A 60 -45.26 -23.44 0.53
CA LEU A 60 -46.34 -23.64 -0.42
C LEU A 60 -47.48 -24.47 0.18
N THR A 61 -48.69 -24.28 -0.35
CA THR A 61 -49.82 -25.18 -0.15
C THR A 61 -49.87 -26.15 -1.32
N LEU A 62 -49.91 -27.44 -1.03
CA LEU A 62 -50.09 -28.49 -2.05
C LEU A 62 -51.56 -28.73 -2.27
N ASP A 63 -52.02 -28.57 -3.49
CA ASP A 63 -53.42 -28.84 -3.86
C ASP A 63 -53.65 -30.35 -4.04
N TYR A 64 -52.67 -31.06 -4.57
CA TYR A 64 -52.66 -32.51 -4.70
C TYR A 64 -51.23 -33.02 -4.96
N VAL A 65 -50.98 -34.27 -4.61
CA VAL A 65 -49.80 -35.05 -4.99
C VAL A 65 -50.28 -36.35 -5.62
N LYS A 66 -49.84 -36.68 -6.85
CA LYS A 66 -50.19 -37.88 -7.58
C LYS A 66 -48.93 -38.62 -8.05
N LEU A 67 -48.84 -39.90 -7.78
CA LEU A 67 -47.86 -40.82 -8.37
C LEU A 67 -48.59 -41.73 -9.38
N GLY A 68 -48.31 -41.52 -10.69
CA GLY A 68 -49.19 -42.02 -11.73
C GLY A 68 -50.63 -41.42 -11.60
N ASP A 69 -51.62 -42.24 -11.55
CA ASP A 69 -53.05 -41.85 -11.35
C ASP A 69 -53.46 -41.85 -9.88
N ARG A 70 -52.62 -42.36 -8.95
CA ARG A 70 -52.96 -42.47 -7.53
C ARG A 70 -52.63 -41.16 -6.78
N HIS A 71 -53.63 -40.72 -5.98
CA HIS A 71 -53.40 -39.66 -4.99
C HIS A 71 -52.57 -40.18 -3.83
N ILE A 72 -51.62 -39.38 -3.35
CA ILE A 72 -50.74 -39.67 -2.21
C ILE A 72 -50.88 -38.52 -1.22
N GLU A 73 -50.98 -38.83 0.06
CA GLU A 73 -50.78 -37.84 1.14
C GLU A 73 -49.31 -37.84 1.55
N PRO A 74 -48.56 -36.77 1.29
CA PRO A 74 -47.14 -36.72 1.61
C PRO A 74 -46.92 -36.59 3.12
N ILE A 75 -46.09 -37.44 3.70
CA ILE A 75 -45.62 -37.31 5.09
C ILE A 75 -44.44 -36.35 5.09
N LEU A 76 -44.66 -35.14 5.61
CA LEU A 76 -43.62 -34.12 5.71
C LEU A 76 -42.69 -34.36 6.92
N LYS A 77 -41.40 -34.38 6.68
CA LYS A 77 -40.37 -34.34 7.70
C LYS A 77 -39.40 -33.22 7.35
N ASP A 78 -39.20 -32.29 8.26
CA ASP A 78 -38.31 -31.12 8.06
C ASP A 78 -38.59 -30.34 6.76
N GLY A 79 -39.89 -30.18 6.42
CA GLY A 79 -40.34 -29.42 5.23
C GLY A 79 -40.24 -30.18 3.90
N ALA A 80 -39.78 -31.44 3.91
CA ALA A 80 -39.65 -32.27 2.72
C ALA A 80 -40.38 -33.60 2.91
N PHE A 81 -40.70 -34.29 1.79
CA PHE A 81 -41.21 -35.66 1.78
C PHE A 81 -40.46 -36.50 0.76
N SER A 82 -40.43 -37.81 0.96
CA SER A 82 -39.74 -38.74 0.06
C SER A 82 -40.70 -39.52 -0.81
N ILE A 83 -40.29 -39.75 -2.05
CA ILE A 83 -40.97 -40.58 -3.04
C ILE A 83 -40.05 -41.68 -3.53
N VAL A 84 -40.52 -42.89 -3.62
CA VAL A 84 -39.81 -43.99 -4.28
C VAL A 84 -40.48 -44.21 -5.63
N ALA A 85 -39.73 -44.07 -6.71
CA ALA A 85 -40.17 -44.27 -8.08
C ALA A 85 -39.94 -45.75 -8.47
N ASP A 86 -40.88 -46.64 -8.07
CA ASP A 86 -40.79 -48.06 -8.37
C ASP A 86 -41.51 -48.41 -9.69
N LYS A 87 -42.80 -48.81 -9.63
CA LYS A 87 -43.58 -49.16 -10.81
C LYS A 87 -43.96 -47.91 -11.60
N GLU A 88 -44.44 -46.89 -10.89
CA GLU A 88 -44.82 -45.61 -11.44
C GLU A 88 -43.71 -44.57 -11.21
N ASN A 89 -43.27 -43.92 -12.27
CA ASN A 89 -42.20 -42.94 -12.25
C ASN A 89 -42.64 -41.51 -12.60
N ARG A 90 -43.94 -41.29 -12.77
CA ARG A 90 -44.52 -39.94 -13.02
C ARG A 90 -45.14 -39.39 -11.75
N LEU A 91 -44.54 -38.34 -11.19
CA LEU A 91 -45.10 -37.63 -10.05
C LEU A 91 -45.66 -36.28 -10.52
N SER A 92 -46.85 -35.94 -10.10
CA SER A 92 -47.51 -34.66 -10.43
C SER A 92 -47.98 -33.97 -9.14
N ILE A 93 -47.62 -32.71 -8.96
CA ILE A 93 -47.92 -31.91 -7.77
C ILE A 93 -48.56 -30.60 -8.18
N GLY A 94 -49.80 -30.37 -7.73
CA GLY A 94 -50.45 -29.06 -7.81
C GLY A 94 -50.11 -28.23 -6.58
N PHE A 95 -49.82 -26.95 -6.76
CA PHE A 95 -49.44 -26.10 -5.65
C PHE A 95 -49.88 -24.64 -5.80
N LYS A 96 -49.91 -23.93 -4.67
CA LYS A 96 -50.15 -22.48 -4.53
C LYS A 96 -49.19 -21.87 -3.55
N GLY A 97 -48.84 -20.60 -3.78
CA GLY A 97 -48.01 -19.82 -2.88
C GLY A 97 -48.35 -18.33 -2.92
N THR A 98 -48.04 -17.62 -1.86
CA THR A 98 -48.24 -16.16 -1.77
C THR A 98 -46.94 -15.50 -1.33
N PHE A 99 -46.46 -14.51 -2.11
CA PHE A 99 -45.19 -13.87 -1.95
C PHE A 99 -45.31 -12.34 -2.06
N PRO A 100 -45.81 -11.64 -1.02
CA PRO A 100 -46.01 -10.20 -1.04
C PRO A 100 -44.73 -9.42 -0.75
N LYS A 101 -43.71 -10.02 -0.11
CA LYS A 101 -42.44 -9.41 0.30
C LYS A 101 -41.39 -10.48 0.61
N GLY A 102 -40.13 -10.07 0.62
CA GLY A 102 -38.98 -10.94 0.95
C GLY A 102 -38.07 -11.18 -0.24
N GLU A 103 -37.39 -12.33 -0.26
CA GLU A 103 -36.51 -12.73 -1.39
C GLU A 103 -37.34 -13.12 -2.62
N ASN A 104 -38.49 -13.74 -2.40
CA ASN A 104 -39.52 -14.01 -3.40
C ASN A 104 -40.61 -12.93 -3.35
N VAL A 105 -40.93 -12.33 -4.48
CA VAL A 105 -41.95 -11.28 -4.60
C VAL A 105 -42.76 -11.48 -5.88
N ILE A 106 -44.08 -11.40 -5.74
CA ILE A 106 -45.04 -11.33 -6.85
C ILE A 106 -45.85 -10.05 -6.68
N ASP A 107 -45.68 -9.09 -7.57
CA ASP A 107 -46.25 -7.75 -7.47
C ASP A 107 -46.57 -7.22 -8.89
N ARG A 108 -47.30 -6.09 -8.98
CA ARG A 108 -47.56 -5.39 -10.25
C ARG A 108 -46.30 -4.81 -10.89
N ILE A 109 -45.26 -4.54 -10.10
CA ILE A 109 -43.97 -4.06 -10.57
C ILE A 109 -43.18 -5.18 -11.26
N GLY A 110 -43.26 -6.39 -10.72
CA GLY A 110 -42.59 -7.56 -11.24
C GLY A 110 -42.70 -8.80 -10.37
N ILE A 111 -42.15 -9.87 -10.87
CA ILE A 111 -42.05 -11.18 -10.25
C ILE A 111 -40.59 -11.52 -10.07
N CYS A 112 -40.18 -11.88 -8.86
CA CYS A 112 -38.84 -12.37 -8.55
C CYS A 112 -38.94 -13.59 -7.65
N LEU A 113 -38.56 -14.76 -8.16
CA LEU A 113 -38.70 -16.07 -7.49
C LEU A 113 -37.32 -16.76 -7.56
N VAL A 114 -36.60 -16.82 -6.44
CA VAL A 114 -35.19 -17.28 -6.42
C VAL A 114 -35.02 -18.61 -5.70
N LYS A 115 -35.86 -18.90 -4.68
CA LYS A 115 -35.72 -20.09 -3.86
C LYS A 115 -37.11 -20.53 -3.30
N ASP A 116 -37.35 -21.84 -3.15
CA ASP A 116 -38.52 -22.41 -2.47
C ASP A 116 -39.88 -21.91 -3.01
N TRP A 117 -39.98 -21.59 -4.30
CA TRP A 117 -41.16 -21.05 -4.95
C TRP A 117 -42.02 -22.11 -5.70
N PHE A 118 -41.51 -23.33 -5.79
CA PHE A 118 -42.23 -24.52 -6.28
C PHE A 118 -41.75 -25.74 -5.49
N PRO A 119 -42.53 -26.86 -5.44
CA PRO A 119 -42.03 -28.10 -4.84
C PRO A 119 -40.76 -28.56 -5.56
N ALA A 120 -39.60 -28.50 -4.92
CA ALA A 120 -38.31 -28.70 -5.58
C ALA A 120 -37.69 -30.06 -5.23
N ILE A 121 -37.15 -30.77 -6.22
CA ILE A 121 -36.38 -31.99 -5.99
C ILE A 121 -35.00 -31.65 -5.46
N ARG A 122 -34.50 -32.40 -4.46
CA ARG A 122 -33.11 -32.26 -4.02
C ARG A 122 -32.12 -32.83 -5.04
N GLY A 123 -31.10 -32.07 -5.39
CA GLY A 123 -30.06 -32.48 -6.33
C GLY A 123 -30.31 -31.98 -7.76
N LEU A 124 -29.49 -32.50 -8.67
CA LEU A 124 -29.54 -32.06 -10.07
C LEU A 124 -30.67 -32.74 -10.86
N ALA A 125 -31.35 -31.96 -11.68
CA ALA A 125 -32.40 -32.41 -12.57
C ALA A 125 -32.40 -31.64 -13.89
N TYR A 126 -33.11 -32.14 -14.90
CA TYR A 126 -33.39 -31.38 -16.12
C TYR A 126 -34.66 -30.57 -15.91
N TYR A 127 -34.70 -29.31 -16.32
CA TYR A 127 -35.83 -28.42 -16.11
C TYR A 127 -36.42 -27.87 -17.41
N GLU A 128 -37.74 -27.82 -17.46
CA GLU A 128 -38.55 -27.09 -18.44
C GLU A 128 -39.57 -26.23 -17.69
N ILE A 129 -39.64 -24.92 -18.00
CA ILE A 129 -40.58 -24.00 -17.35
C ILE A 129 -41.57 -23.48 -18.39
N LEU A 130 -42.86 -23.62 -18.09
CA LEU A 130 -43.97 -23.02 -18.82
C LEU A 130 -44.59 -21.93 -17.94
N ALA A 131 -44.38 -20.68 -18.27
CA ALA A 131 -44.81 -19.55 -17.46
C ALA A 131 -45.78 -18.64 -18.22
N THR A 132 -46.93 -18.36 -17.63
CA THR A 132 -47.92 -17.41 -18.16
C THR A 132 -47.83 -16.10 -17.40
N VAL A 133 -47.49 -15.02 -18.11
CA VAL A 133 -47.32 -13.67 -17.56
C VAL A 133 -48.10 -12.63 -18.37
N PRO A 134 -48.38 -11.40 -17.86
CA PRO A 134 -48.94 -10.32 -18.67
C PRO A 134 -48.19 -10.06 -19.95
N VAL A 135 -48.89 -9.62 -21.00
CA VAL A 135 -48.32 -9.44 -22.34
C VAL A 135 -47.20 -8.42 -22.42
N ASP A 136 -47.17 -7.46 -21.52
CA ASP A 136 -46.17 -6.39 -21.36
C ASP A 136 -44.95 -6.78 -20.52
N PHE A 137 -45.00 -7.97 -19.86
CA PHE A 137 -43.88 -8.50 -19.11
C PHE A 137 -42.91 -9.26 -20.02
N PHE A 138 -41.60 -9.11 -19.73
CA PHE A 138 -40.58 -10.01 -20.20
C PHE A 138 -40.17 -10.94 -19.07
N ALA A 139 -40.14 -12.23 -19.36
CA ALA A 139 -39.77 -13.26 -18.38
C ALA A 139 -38.39 -13.85 -18.68
N ILE A 140 -37.67 -14.18 -17.63
CA ILE A 140 -36.30 -14.73 -17.64
C ILE A 140 -36.25 -15.93 -16.68
N ALA A 141 -35.67 -17.01 -17.15
CA ALA A 141 -35.33 -18.22 -16.41
C ALA A 141 -34.14 -18.91 -17.09
N PRO A 142 -33.46 -19.88 -16.46
CA PRO A 142 -32.43 -20.67 -17.12
C PRO A 142 -32.95 -21.31 -18.40
N ALA A 143 -32.28 -21.03 -19.53
CA ALA A 143 -32.65 -21.60 -20.82
C ALA A 143 -31.57 -21.42 -21.88
N ASP A 144 -31.42 -22.43 -22.75
CA ASP A 144 -30.76 -22.27 -24.04
C ASP A 144 -31.73 -21.89 -25.15
N LYS A 145 -32.96 -22.33 -25.04
CA LYS A 145 -34.05 -22.02 -26.00
C LYS A 145 -35.26 -21.45 -25.26
N ILE A 146 -35.81 -20.35 -25.79
CA ILE A 146 -37.03 -19.73 -25.30
C ILE A 146 -38.04 -19.70 -26.46
N GLU A 147 -39.23 -20.24 -26.22
CA GLU A 147 -40.37 -20.16 -27.13
C GLU A 147 -41.45 -19.25 -26.49
N ILE A 148 -41.98 -18.32 -27.27
CA ILE A 148 -42.94 -17.32 -26.78
C ILE A 148 -44.20 -17.35 -27.65
N LYS A 149 -45.37 -17.40 -26.98
CA LYS A 149 -46.68 -17.31 -27.65
C LYS A 149 -47.54 -16.26 -26.93
N ALA A 150 -48.00 -15.27 -27.66
CA ALA A 150 -48.95 -14.26 -27.12
C ALA A 150 -50.40 -14.65 -27.39
N ILE A 151 -51.28 -14.55 -26.36
CA ILE A 151 -52.70 -14.89 -26.43
C ILE A 151 -53.49 -13.97 -25.53
N LYS A 152 -54.40 -13.15 -26.11
CA LYS A 152 -55.45 -12.39 -25.35
C LYS A 152 -54.92 -11.64 -24.12
N GLY A 153 -53.87 -10.80 -24.26
CA GLY A 153 -53.32 -10.01 -23.17
C GLY A 153 -52.30 -10.75 -22.26
N LEU A 154 -51.96 -11.98 -22.61
CA LEU A 154 -50.96 -12.80 -21.91
C LEU A 154 -49.84 -13.26 -22.85
N LYS A 155 -48.66 -13.52 -22.32
CA LYS A 155 -47.59 -14.25 -22.95
C LYS A 155 -47.34 -15.58 -22.22
N ILE A 156 -47.19 -16.64 -22.98
CA ILE A 156 -46.74 -17.93 -22.48
C ILE A 156 -45.32 -18.12 -22.93
N TYR A 157 -44.42 -18.24 -21.96
CA TYR A 157 -42.99 -18.54 -22.17
C TYR A 157 -42.76 -20.02 -21.91
N ARG A 158 -42.00 -20.68 -22.81
CA ARG A 158 -41.44 -22.00 -22.62
C ARG A 158 -39.94 -21.90 -22.59
N PHE A 159 -39.33 -22.11 -21.39
CA PHE A 159 -37.90 -22.12 -21.17
C PHE A 159 -37.41 -23.57 -21.20
N ILE A 160 -36.48 -23.87 -22.08
CA ILE A 160 -35.87 -25.19 -22.26
C ILE A 160 -34.42 -25.15 -21.87
N PHE A 161 -34.09 -25.80 -20.75
CA PHE A 161 -32.71 -25.89 -20.25
C PHE A 161 -32.22 -27.34 -20.33
N PRO A 162 -31.38 -27.69 -21.34
CA PRO A 162 -31.07 -29.08 -21.65
C PRO A 162 -29.93 -29.65 -20.80
N TYR A 163 -29.59 -29.03 -19.71
CA TYR A 163 -28.47 -29.42 -18.85
C TYR A 163 -28.96 -29.75 -17.45
N LEU A 164 -28.22 -30.62 -16.75
CA LEU A 164 -28.44 -30.86 -15.33
C LEU A 164 -28.20 -29.58 -14.53
N SER A 165 -29.12 -29.22 -13.63
CA SER A 165 -29.09 -28.00 -12.85
C SER A 165 -29.73 -28.20 -11.49
N GLU A 166 -29.39 -27.37 -10.53
CA GLU A 166 -30.16 -27.14 -9.32
C GLU A 166 -31.48 -26.46 -9.64
N PRO A 167 -32.43 -26.35 -8.67
CA PRO A 167 -33.74 -25.73 -8.88
C PRO A 167 -33.64 -24.32 -9.47
N PRO A 168 -34.38 -24.02 -10.56
CA PRO A 168 -34.24 -22.76 -11.30
C PRO A 168 -34.90 -21.58 -10.60
N ALA A 169 -34.39 -20.37 -10.82
CA ALA A 169 -35.03 -19.11 -10.53
C ALA A 169 -35.93 -18.65 -11.70
N PHE A 170 -36.90 -17.76 -11.39
CA PHE A 170 -37.80 -17.15 -12.37
C PHE A 170 -37.98 -15.66 -12.07
N VAL A 171 -37.82 -14.81 -13.08
CA VAL A 171 -37.99 -13.35 -12.95
C VAL A 171 -38.86 -12.85 -14.12
N ALA A 172 -39.75 -11.89 -13.87
CA ALA A 172 -40.48 -11.21 -14.94
C ALA A 172 -40.87 -9.79 -14.51
N ALA A 173 -40.76 -8.84 -15.41
CA ALA A 173 -41.17 -7.46 -15.21
C ALA A 173 -41.33 -6.71 -16.54
N HIS A 174 -41.68 -5.43 -16.45
CA HIS A 174 -41.58 -4.51 -17.58
C HIS A 174 -40.10 -4.16 -17.84
N TYR A 175 -39.50 -4.75 -18.85
CA TYR A 175 -38.09 -4.51 -19.19
C TYR A 175 -37.93 -3.81 -20.53
N PHE A 176 -36.99 -2.91 -20.59
CA PHE A 176 -36.29 -2.55 -21.81
C PHE A 176 -35.21 -3.59 -22.08
N VAL A 177 -35.18 -4.17 -23.26
CA VAL A 177 -34.28 -5.27 -23.64
C VAL A 177 -33.39 -4.86 -24.79
N GLU A 178 -32.08 -5.11 -24.64
CA GLU A 178 -31.10 -4.98 -25.73
C GLU A 178 -30.25 -6.26 -25.78
N THR A 179 -29.99 -6.76 -26.99
CA THR A 179 -29.25 -8.01 -27.22
C THR A 179 -28.10 -7.78 -28.20
N LYS A 180 -26.96 -8.37 -27.90
CA LYS A 180 -25.80 -8.55 -28.79
C LYS A 180 -25.43 -10.01 -28.92
N ARG A 181 -24.82 -10.38 -30.04
CA ARG A 181 -24.37 -11.75 -30.28
C ARG A 181 -22.85 -11.85 -30.22
N LEU A 182 -22.37 -12.90 -29.54
CA LEU A 182 -20.97 -13.30 -29.51
C LEU A 182 -20.88 -14.74 -29.99
N ASN A 183 -20.43 -14.97 -31.24
CA ASN A 183 -20.49 -16.30 -31.88
C ASN A 183 -21.91 -16.91 -31.75
N ASP A 184 -22.02 -18.02 -31.05
CA ASP A 184 -23.31 -18.71 -30.79
C ASP A 184 -23.99 -18.30 -29.47
N ILE A 185 -23.50 -17.29 -28.77
CA ILE A 185 -24.00 -16.83 -27.48
C ILE A 185 -24.80 -15.54 -27.66
N ASP A 186 -26.05 -15.52 -27.26
CA ASP A 186 -26.87 -14.32 -27.18
C ASP A 186 -26.63 -13.63 -25.82
N ILE A 187 -26.08 -12.42 -25.84
CA ILE A 187 -25.85 -11.60 -24.64
C ILE A 187 -26.95 -10.55 -24.55
N SER A 188 -27.79 -10.61 -23.53
CA SER A 188 -28.95 -9.71 -23.38
C SER A 188 -28.85 -8.92 -22.08
N ILE A 189 -29.37 -7.69 -22.08
CA ILE A 189 -29.58 -6.92 -20.88
C ILE A 189 -31.06 -6.55 -20.76
N TYR A 190 -31.59 -6.65 -19.54
CA TYR A 190 -32.96 -6.35 -19.16
C TYR A 190 -32.97 -5.23 -18.13
N LEU A 191 -33.38 -4.02 -18.51
CA LEU A 191 -33.41 -2.84 -17.64
C LEU A 191 -34.84 -2.41 -17.32
N LEU A 192 -35.14 -2.03 -16.09
CA LEU A 192 -36.46 -1.53 -15.66
C LEU A 192 -36.78 -0.16 -16.24
N SER A 193 -35.83 0.53 -16.81
CA SER A 193 -36.00 1.78 -17.54
C SER A 193 -35.09 1.82 -18.78
N ARG A 194 -35.51 2.58 -19.80
CA ARG A 194 -34.74 2.70 -21.03
C ARG A 194 -33.48 3.51 -20.82
N ASP A 195 -32.32 2.84 -20.68
CA ASP A 195 -30.99 3.42 -20.56
C ASP A 195 -30.03 2.72 -21.54
N LYS A 196 -29.89 3.29 -22.74
CA LYS A 196 -29.03 2.73 -23.79
C LYS A 196 -27.56 2.83 -23.48
N SER A 197 -27.13 3.81 -22.70
CA SER A 197 -25.71 3.97 -22.34
C SER A 197 -25.26 2.90 -21.38
N LEU A 198 -26.07 2.65 -20.37
CA LEU A 198 -25.88 1.58 -19.40
C LEU A 198 -25.93 0.20 -20.09
N ALA A 199 -26.91 0.00 -20.98
CA ALA A 199 -27.03 -1.24 -21.75
C ALA A 199 -25.77 -1.54 -22.56
N ARG A 200 -25.28 -0.55 -23.32
CA ARG A 200 -24.06 -0.69 -24.13
C ARG A 200 -22.83 -1.02 -23.29
N LEU A 201 -22.67 -0.35 -22.14
CA LEU A 201 -21.56 -0.58 -21.22
C LEU A 201 -21.54 -2.05 -20.74
N TYR A 202 -22.66 -2.53 -20.21
CA TYR A 202 -22.76 -3.89 -19.68
C TYR A 202 -22.61 -4.97 -20.75
N LEU A 203 -23.23 -4.78 -21.93
CA LEU A 203 -23.11 -5.74 -23.04
C LEU A 203 -21.66 -5.85 -23.55
N ASN A 204 -20.94 -4.74 -23.64
CA ASN A 204 -19.54 -4.76 -24.04
C ASN A 204 -18.69 -5.49 -23.01
N ARG A 205 -18.84 -5.15 -21.72
CA ARG A 205 -18.10 -5.80 -20.65
C ARG A 205 -18.40 -7.27 -20.50
N ALA A 206 -19.65 -7.66 -20.60
CA ALA A 206 -20.04 -9.07 -20.57
C ALA A 206 -19.39 -9.86 -21.74
N ARG A 207 -19.34 -9.27 -22.92
CA ARG A 207 -18.64 -9.86 -24.07
C ARG A 207 -17.16 -10.10 -23.78
N GLU A 208 -16.45 -9.06 -23.30
CA GLU A 208 -15.03 -9.13 -22.99
C GLU A 208 -14.73 -10.24 -21.96
N PHE A 209 -15.50 -10.34 -20.89
CA PHE A 209 -15.31 -11.38 -19.87
C PHE A 209 -15.68 -12.78 -20.33
N LEU A 210 -16.73 -12.93 -21.15
CA LEU A 210 -17.08 -14.22 -21.72
C LEU A 210 -15.97 -14.74 -22.66
N GLU A 211 -15.36 -13.86 -23.46
CA GLU A 211 -14.21 -14.18 -24.30
C GLU A 211 -13.00 -14.57 -23.45
N GLU A 212 -12.65 -13.75 -22.44
CA GLU A 212 -11.52 -13.97 -21.53
C GLU A 212 -11.62 -15.32 -20.81
N TYR A 213 -12.75 -15.60 -20.18
CA TYR A 213 -12.94 -16.82 -19.39
C TYR A 213 -13.05 -18.06 -20.30
N SER A 214 -13.60 -17.91 -21.50
CA SER A 214 -13.63 -19.00 -22.47
C SER A 214 -12.22 -19.42 -22.90
N GLN A 215 -11.30 -18.47 -23.05
CA GLN A 215 -9.90 -18.76 -23.36
C GLN A 215 -9.15 -19.37 -22.16
N MET A 216 -9.43 -18.88 -20.98
CA MET A 216 -8.75 -19.27 -19.74
C MET A 216 -9.18 -20.67 -19.25
N ILE A 217 -10.48 -20.99 -19.30
CA ILE A 217 -11.07 -22.18 -18.66
C ILE A 217 -11.57 -23.18 -19.72
N GLY A 218 -12.18 -22.67 -20.78
CA GLY A 218 -12.83 -23.45 -21.83
C GLY A 218 -14.15 -22.82 -22.26
N PRO A 219 -14.79 -23.30 -23.33
CA PRO A 219 -15.97 -22.67 -23.91
C PRO A 219 -17.09 -22.39 -22.91
N TYR A 220 -17.71 -21.24 -23.04
CA TYR A 220 -18.91 -20.90 -22.25
C TYR A 220 -19.94 -22.02 -22.32
N PRO A 221 -20.51 -22.47 -21.20
CA PRO A 221 -21.30 -23.72 -21.19
C PRO A 221 -22.69 -23.61 -21.84
N PHE A 222 -23.22 -22.40 -22.07
CA PHE A 222 -24.59 -22.15 -22.49
C PHE A 222 -24.66 -21.37 -23.82
N LYS A 223 -25.86 -21.23 -24.39
CA LYS A 223 -26.08 -20.46 -25.64
C LYS A 223 -26.52 -19.02 -25.38
N ARG A 224 -26.69 -18.61 -24.14
CA ARG A 224 -27.08 -17.26 -23.80
C ARG A 224 -26.57 -16.84 -22.44
N PHE A 225 -26.39 -15.53 -22.27
CA PHE A 225 -26.15 -14.89 -20.99
C PHE A 225 -26.99 -13.62 -20.87
N SER A 226 -27.65 -13.42 -19.76
CA SER A 226 -28.53 -12.26 -19.54
C SER A 226 -28.14 -11.51 -18.27
N ILE A 227 -28.07 -10.19 -18.36
CA ILE A 227 -27.89 -9.28 -17.23
C ILE A 227 -29.25 -8.68 -16.93
N VAL A 228 -29.77 -8.89 -15.74
CA VAL A 228 -31.14 -8.52 -15.38
C VAL A 228 -31.13 -7.54 -14.22
N GLU A 229 -31.67 -6.34 -14.45
CA GLU A 229 -31.91 -5.37 -13.38
C GLU A 229 -33.07 -5.88 -12.51
N ASN A 230 -32.77 -6.09 -11.21
CA ASN A 230 -33.78 -6.49 -10.25
C ASN A 230 -34.37 -5.26 -9.54
N PHE A 231 -35.68 -5.27 -9.33
CA PHE A 231 -36.37 -4.27 -8.51
C PHE A 231 -36.08 -4.43 -7.01
N LEU A 232 -35.58 -5.61 -6.58
CA LEU A 232 -35.04 -5.88 -5.26
C LEU A 232 -33.50 -5.57 -5.26
N GLU A 233 -32.97 -5.13 -4.13
CA GLU A 233 -31.53 -4.87 -3.98
C GLU A 233 -30.80 -6.18 -3.69
N THR A 234 -30.50 -6.94 -4.74
CA THR A 234 -29.89 -8.27 -4.69
C THR A 234 -28.74 -8.39 -5.68
N GLY A 235 -27.90 -9.41 -5.51
CA GLY A 235 -26.90 -9.88 -6.46
C GLY A 235 -26.89 -11.40 -6.46
N TYR A 236 -27.29 -12.03 -7.57
CA TYR A 236 -27.34 -13.48 -7.72
C TYR A 236 -26.89 -13.89 -9.11
N ALA A 237 -26.13 -14.98 -9.19
CA ALA A 237 -25.83 -15.67 -10.43
C ALA A 237 -26.65 -16.95 -10.56
N PHE A 238 -27.31 -17.10 -11.68
CA PHE A 238 -28.03 -18.32 -12.07
C PHE A 238 -27.49 -18.83 -13.40
N PRO A 239 -27.71 -20.10 -13.76
CA PRO A 239 -27.38 -20.54 -15.11
C PRO A 239 -27.99 -19.60 -16.15
N THR A 240 -27.19 -19.10 -17.07
CA THR A 240 -27.55 -18.20 -18.17
C THR A 240 -27.92 -16.74 -17.81
N PHE A 241 -27.99 -16.36 -16.55
CA PHE A 241 -28.29 -14.96 -16.20
C PHE A 241 -27.80 -14.56 -14.81
N THR A 242 -27.64 -13.25 -14.61
CA THR A 242 -27.37 -12.63 -13.30
C THR A 242 -28.42 -11.60 -12.96
N LEU A 243 -28.77 -11.48 -11.67
CA LEU A 243 -29.65 -10.45 -11.13
C LEU A 243 -28.83 -9.41 -10.40
N LEU A 244 -28.95 -8.14 -10.79
CA LEU A 244 -28.30 -7.00 -10.14
C LEU A 244 -29.34 -5.99 -9.68
N GLY A 245 -29.34 -5.63 -8.42
CA GLY A 245 -30.29 -4.67 -7.85
C GLY A 245 -30.24 -3.31 -8.54
N LYS A 246 -31.37 -2.62 -8.58
CA LYS A 246 -31.56 -1.35 -9.30
C LYS A 246 -30.53 -0.27 -8.98
N LYS A 247 -30.11 -0.15 -7.73
CA LYS A 247 -29.07 0.81 -7.33
C LYS A 247 -27.67 0.27 -7.64
N VAL A 248 -27.46 -1.02 -7.47
CA VAL A 248 -26.17 -1.69 -7.68
C VAL A 248 -25.73 -1.58 -9.14
N ILE A 249 -26.61 -1.92 -10.09
CA ILE A 249 -26.28 -1.91 -11.52
C ILE A 249 -25.83 -0.53 -12.04
N ARG A 250 -26.12 0.56 -11.32
CA ARG A 250 -25.75 1.95 -11.68
C ARG A 250 -24.45 2.43 -11.04
N LEU A 251 -23.85 1.64 -10.15
CA LEU A 251 -22.57 2.00 -9.56
C LEU A 251 -21.45 1.81 -10.58
N PRO A 252 -20.57 2.80 -10.76
CA PRO A 252 -19.62 2.83 -11.88
C PRO A 252 -18.57 1.71 -11.87
N PHE A 253 -18.36 1.06 -10.73
CA PHE A 253 -17.38 -0.01 -10.58
C PHE A 253 -17.96 -1.42 -10.81
N ILE A 254 -19.28 -1.62 -10.72
CA ILE A 254 -19.93 -2.94 -10.87
C ILE A 254 -19.62 -3.63 -12.20
N PRO A 255 -19.57 -2.93 -13.35
CA PRO A 255 -19.21 -3.56 -14.62
C PRO A 255 -17.80 -4.19 -14.63
N ASN A 256 -16.91 -3.77 -13.72
CA ASN A 256 -15.53 -4.25 -13.63
C ASN A 256 -15.23 -5.07 -12.36
N THR A 257 -16.21 -5.25 -11.48
CA THR A 257 -16.05 -5.99 -10.20
C THR A 257 -17.08 -7.11 -10.09
N SER A 258 -18.33 -6.79 -9.76
CA SER A 258 -19.36 -7.82 -9.56
C SER A 258 -19.77 -8.52 -10.85
N LEU A 259 -19.84 -7.82 -11.99
CA LEU A 259 -20.22 -8.45 -13.26
C LEU A 259 -19.30 -9.61 -13.67
N PRO A 260 -17.96 -9.47 -13.70
CA PRO A 260 -17.06 -10.58 -14.01
C PRO A 260 -17.19 -11.74 -13.01
N HIS A 261 -17.42 -11.46 -11.73
CA HIS A 261 -17.69 -12.46 -10.71
C HIS A 261 -18.93 -13.29 -11.02
N GLU A 262 -20.06 -12.64 -11.28
CA GLU A 262 -21.33 -13.30 -11.61
C GLU A 262 -21.28 -14.02 -12.99
N ILE A 263 -20.51 -13.52 -13.95
CA ILE A 263 -20.28 -14.22 -15.21
C ILE A 263 -19.52 -15.52 -14.99
N LEU A 264 -18.48 -15.50 -14.18
CA LEU A 264 -17.62 -16.65 -13.94
C LEU A 264 -18.36 -17.79 -13.23
N HIS A 265 -19.36 -17.45 -12.42
CA HIS A 265 -20.25 -18.44 -11.81
C HIS A 265 -20.93 -19.35 -12.84
N ASN A 266 -21.05 -18.95 -14.12
CA ASN A 266 -21.60 -19.86 -15.16
C ASN A 266 -20.67 -21.04 -15.48
N TRP A 267 -19.35 -20.94 -15.20
CA TRP A 267 -18.44 -22.09 -15.26
C TRP A 267 -18.40 -22.84 -13.92
N PHE A 268 -18.30 -22.10 -12.80
CA PHE A 268 -18.13 -22.64 -11.46
C PHE A 268 -19.26 -22.18 -10.53
N GLY A 269 -20.13 -23.10 -10.16
CA GLY A 269 -21.38 -22.88 -9.43
C GLY A 269 -22.62 -23.22 -10.23
N ASN A 270 -22.70 -22.82 -11.50
CA ASN A 270 -23.86 -23.03 -12.36
C ASN A 270 -23.65 -24.09 -13.46
N CYS A 271 -22.42 -24.60 -13.60
CA CYS A 271 -22.08 -25.68 -14.53
C CYS A 271 -21.25 -26.78 -13.84
N VAL A 272 -20.17 -26.44 -13.17
CA VAL A 272 -19.50 -27.32 -12.20
C VAL A 272 -20.04 -26.98 -10.83
N TYR A 273 -20.86 -27.82 -10.24
CA TYR A 273 -21.52 -27.59 -8.97
C TYR A 273 -20.62 -28.00 -7.81
N PHE A 274 -20.64 -27.26 -6.70
CA PHE A 274 -19.98 -27.73 -5.48
C PHE A 274 -20.84 -28.77 -4.76
N ASP A 275 -20.21 -29.79 -4.19
CA ASP A 275 -20.87 -30.75 -3.33
C ASP A 275 -21.23 -30.11 -1.99
N PRO A 276 -22.53 -29.95 -1.65
CA PRO A 276 -22.97 -29.30 -0.40
C PRO A 276 -22.46 -29.98 0.89
N LEU A 277 -22.06 -31.24 0.80
CA LEU A 277 -21.51 -32.00 1.94
C LEU A 277 -20.00 -31.85 2.08
N ALA A 278 -19.31 -31.42 1.03
CA ALA A 278 -17.85 -31.31 0.97
C ALA A 278 -17.30 -29.87 1.04
N GLY A 279 -18.17 -28.88 1.21
CA GLY A 279 -17.87 -27.47 1.30
C GLY A 279 -17.84 -26.73 -0.03
N ASN A 280 -18.24 -25.47 0.02
CA ASN A 280 -18.31 -24.58 -1.15
C ASN A 280 -16.94 -24.01 -1.49
N TRP A 281 -16.27 -24.61 -2.46
CA TRP A 281 -15.01 -24.13 -3.03
C TRP A 281 -15.24 -23.02 -4.07
N CYS A 282 -16.44 -22.90 -4.58
CA CYS A 282 -16.79 -22.12 -5.75
C CYS A 282 -16.53 -20.63 -5.51
N GLU A 283 -17.00 -20.07 -4.39
CA GLU A 283 -16.86 -18.66 -4.06
C GLU A 283 -15.37 -18.23 -3.97
N GLY A 284 -14.53 -19.09 -3.37
CA GLY A 284 -13.10 -18.85 -3.28
C GLY A 284 -12.42 -18.85 -4.65
N LEU A 285 -12.78 -19.80 -5.53
CA LEU A 285 -12.24 -19.88 -6.89
C LEU A 285 -12.69 -18.70 -7.75
N VAL A 286 -13.97 -18.35 -7.69
CA VAL A 286 -14.54 -17.22 -8.45
C VAL A 286 -13.93 -15.91 -7.96
N THR A 287 -13.81 -15.67 -6.65
CA THR A 287 -13.11 -14.51 -6.08
C THR A 287 -11.66 -14.44 -6.57
N TYR A 288 -10.97 -15.57 -6.65
CA TYR A 288 -9.59 -15.59 -7.14
C TYR A 288 -9.49 -15.25 -8.63
N LEU A 289 -10.29 -15.88 -9.48
CA LEU A 289 -10.18 -15.73 -10.94
C LEU A 289 -10.86 -14.47 -11.48
N ALA A 290 -11.93 -13.99 -10.84
CA ALA A 290 -12.63 -12.79 -11.27
C ALA A 290 -12.09 -11.53 -10.54
N ASP A 291 -12.12 -11.51 -9.19
CA ASP A 291 -11.82 -10.28 -8.46
C ASP A 291 -10.31 -10.05 -8.32
N HIS A 292 -9.57 -11.06 -7.79
CA HIS A 292 -8.13 -10.94 -7.59
C HIS A 292 -7.37 -10.87 -8.91
N LEU A 293 -7.69 -11.72 -9.90
CA LEU A 293 -6.96 -11.74 -11.18
C LEU A 293 -7.13 -10.42 -11.95
N GLN A 294 -8.30 -9.80 -11.90
CA GLN A 294 -8.52 -8.47 -12.48
C GLN A 294 -7.74 -7.38 -11.70
N ALA A 295 -7.62 -7.48 -10.38
CA ALA A 295 -6.75 -6.60 -9.59
C ALA A 295 -5.27 -6.84 -9.93
N GLU A 296 -4.83 -8.08 -10.09
CA GLU A 296 -3.45 -8.45 -10.49
C GLU A 296 -3.09 -7.85 -11.86
N LYS A 297 -3.99 -7.89 -12.85
CA LYS A 297 -3.80 -7.28 -14.17
C LYS A 297 -3.62 -5.76 -14.12
N ARG A 298 -4.20 -5.09 -13.11
CA ARG A 298 -4.02 -3.65 -12.87
C ARG A 298 -2.80 -3.31 -12.00
N GLY A 299 -1.98 -4.31 -11.60
CA GLY A 299 -0.87 -4.13 -10.68
C GLY A 299 -1.28 -4.05 -9.20
N GLU A 300 -2.54 -4.28 -8.86
CA GLU A 300 -3.11 -4.17 -7.51
C GLU A 300 -3.20 -5.52 -6.77
N GLY A 301 -2.62 -6.59 -7.30
CA GLY A 301 -2.73 -7.94 -6.75
C GLY A 301 -2.22 -8.05 -5.31
N THR A 302 -1.09 -7.42 -5.00
CA THR A 302 -0.51 -7.36 -3.64
C THR A 302 -1.46 -6.68 -2.65
N VAL A 303 -2.03 -5.53 -3.03
CA VAL A 303 -3.00 -4.79 -2.22
C VAL A 303 -4.27 -5.62 -1.98
N TYR A 304 -4.72 -6.36 -3.00
CA TYR A 304 -5.89 -7.23 -2.88
C TYR A 304 -5.66 -8.37 -1.89
N ARG A 305 -4.51 -9.05 -1.95
CA ARG A 305 -4.14 -10.13 -1.01
C ARG A 305 -3.96 -9.62 0.42
N HIS A 306 -3.28 -8.48 0.57
CA HIS A 306 -3.15 -7.82 1.87
C HIS A 306 -4.52 -7.51 2.50
N ARG A 307 -5.46 -6.99 1.71
CA ARG A 307 -6.85 -6.75 2.15
C ARG A 307 -7.54 -8.03 2.62
N ILE A 308 -7.37 -9.16 1.91
CA ILE A 308 -7.92 -10.45 2.37
C ILE A 308 -7.40 -10.81 3.76
N MET A 309 -6.09 -10.61 4.01
CA MET A 309 -5.49 -10.92 5.31
C MET A 309 -5.98 -9.97 6.41
N ILE A 310 -6.12 -8.67 6.10
CA ILE A 310 -6.72 -7.68 7.00
C ILE A 310 -8.15 -8.09 7.37
N ASP A 311 -8.99 -8.40 6.40
CA ASP A 311 -10.37 -8.79 6.63
C ASP A 311 -10.45 -10.11 7.45
N TYR A 312 -9.59 -11.09 7.14
CA TYR A 312 -9.50 -12.33 7.92
C TYR A 312 -9.14 -12.04 9.38
N GLN A 313 -8.06 -11.30 9.62
CA GLN A 313 -7.58 -10.99 10.98
C GLN A 313 -8.56 -10.10 11.75
N SER A 314 -9.30 -9.24 11.05
CA SER A 314 -10.31 -8.36 11.66
C SER A 314 -11.55 -9.13 12.09
N TYR A 315 -12.09 -10.01 11.25
CA TYR A 315 -13.42 -10.60 11.46
C TYR A 315 -13.38 -12.04 11.99
N VAL A 316 -12.31 -12.80 11.70
CA VAL A 316 -12.22 -14.20 12.13
C VAL A 316 -11.56 -14.29 13.51
N LYS A 317 -12.31 -14.80 14.48
CA LYS A 317 -11.90 -15.00 15.88
C LYS A 317 -11.99 -16.48 16.23
N PRO A 318 -11.33 -16.97 17.28
CA PRO A 318 -11.39 -18.41 17.65
C PRO A 318 -12.81 -18.97 17.77
N LYS A 319 -13.77 -18.14 18.19
CA LYS A 319 -15.16 -18.57 18.39
C LYS A 319 -16.00 -18.75 17.11
N ASN A 320 -15.56 -18.15 15.99
CA ASN A 320 -16.27 -18.19 14.70
C ASN A 320 -15.39 -18.70 13.54
N GLU A 321 -14.23 -19.27 13.87
CA GLU A 321 -13.31 -19.83 12.91
C GLU A 321 -13.64 -21.29 12.62
N PHE A 322 -13.73 -21.66 11.35
CA PHE A 322 -14.03 -23.00 10.90
C PHE A 322 -13.23 -23.37 9.64
N PRO A 323 -13.00 -24.67 9.34
CA PRO A 323 -12.26 -25.11 8.16
C PRO A 323 -13.06 -24.86 6.87
N LEU A 324 -12.35 -24.60 5.76
CA LEU A 324 -12.96 -24.32 4.44
C LEU A 324 -13.91 -25.42 3.97
N LYS A 325 -13.67 -26.69 4.31
CA LYS A 325 -14.57 -27.81 3.97
C LYS A 325 -15.97 -27.68 4.59
N GLU A 326 -16.15 -26.83 5.60
CA GLU A 326 -17.42 -26.59 6.27
C GLU A 326 -18.13 -25.30 5.76
N PHE A 327 -17.47 -24.49 4.96
CA PHE A 327 -18.07 -23.33 4.35
C PHE A 327 -19.17 -23.73 3.37
N LYS A 328 -20.38 -23.20 3.56
CA LYS A 328 -21.51 -23.43 2.66
C LYS A 328 -21.91 -22.15 1.92
N PHE A 329 -22.17 -21.10 2.64
CA PHE A 329 -22.55 -19.77 2.13
C PHE A 329 -22.15 -18.68 3.13
N ARG A 330 -22.17 -17.44 2.67
CA ARG A 330 -21.91 -16.25 3.48
C ARG A 330 -23.12 -15.91 4.34
N PHE A 331 -22.97 -15.89 5.66
CA PHE A 331 -23.98 -15.43 6.61
C PHE A 331 -23.52 -14.21 7.43
N ASP A 332 -22.19 -13.98 7.53
CA ASP A 332 -21.58 -12.83 8.19
C ASP A 332 -20.22 -12.47 7.56
N LYS A 333 -19.49 -11.52 8.16
CA LYS A 333 -18.17 -11.09 7.68
C LYS A 333 -17.08 -12.12 7.91
N ALA A 334 -17.15 -12.92 8.98
CA ALA A 334 -16.18 -13.98 9.24
C ALA A 334 -16.32 -15.11 8.21
N SER A 335 -17.54 -15.59 7.95
CA SER A 335 -17.80 -16.59 6.92
C SER A 335 -17.42 -16.09 5.52
N GLN A 336 -17.58 -14.78 5.23
CA GLN A 336 -17.08 -14.15 4.00
C GLN A 336 -15.56 -14.19 3.94
N ALA A 337 -14.87 -13.81 5.00
CA ALA A 337 -13.40 -13.81 5.05
C ALA A 337 -12.83 -15.23 4.91
N ILE A 338 -13.53 -16.25 5.42
CA ILE A 338 -13.14 -17.65 5.27
C ILE A 338 -13.46 -18.15 3.86
N GLY A 339 -14.72 -18.15 3.43
CA GLY A 339 -15.15 -18.77 2.18
C GLY A 339 -14.55 -18.08 0.95
N TYR A 340 -14.68 -16.76 0.89
CA TYR A 340 -14.19 -15.96 -0.24
C TYR A 340 -12.71 -15.65 -0.09
N GLY A 341 -12.29 -15.07 1.04
CA GLY A 341 -10.92 -14.59 1.26
C GLY A 341 -9.90 -15.72 1.38
N LYS A 342 -10.00 -16.57 2.42
CA LYS A 342 -9.10 -17.73 2.59
C LYS A 342 -9.20 -18.67 1.39
N GLY A 343 -10.42 -18.88 0.82
CA GLY A 343 -10.62 -19.68 -0.38
C GLY A 343 -9.82 -19.15 -1.57
N ALA A 344 -9.87 -17.85 -1.85
CA ALA A 344 -9.09 -17.21 -2.92
C ALA A 344 -7.59 -17.34 -2.70
N MET A 345 -7.11 -17.15 -1.46
CA MET A 345 -5.69 -17.31 -1.12
C MET A 345 -5.20 -18.74 -1.28
N VAL A 346 -6.05 -19.74 -1.02
CA VAL A 346 -5.73 -21.14 -1.28
C VAL A 346 -5.45 -21.36 -2.77
N PHE A 347 -6.30 -20.87 -3.65
CA PHE A 347 -6.05 -20.96 -5.10
C PHE A 347 -4.84 -20.14 -5.54
N HIS A 348 -4.60 -18.98 -4.93
CA HIS A 348 -3.40 -18.20 -5.17
C HIS A 348 -2.12 -18.98 -4.81
N MET A 349 -2.04 -19.51 -3.59
CA MET A 349 -0.89 -20.32 -3.14
C MET A 349 -0.71 -21.56 -4.01
N LEU A 350 -1.79 -22.24 -4.40
CA LEU A 350 -1.75 -23.39 -5.30
C LEU A 350 -1.13 -23.01 -6.65
N ARG A 351 -1.55 -21.87 -7.24
CA ARG A 351 -0.97 -21.33 -8.48
C ARG A 351 0.52 -21.02 -8.32
N ARG A 352 0.93 -20.43 -7.18
CA ARG A 352 2.35 -20.11 -6.91
C ARG A 352 3.22 -21.38 -6.77
N ILE A 353 2.68 -22.46 -6.22
CA ILE A 353 3.35 -23.77 -6.11
C ILE A 353 3.43 -24.46 -7.46
N LEU A 354 2.35 -24.46 -8.24
CA LEU A 354 2.24 -25.19 -9.51
C LEU A 354 2.78 -24.43 -10.71
N LYS A 355 2.92 -23.10 -10.61
CA LYS A 355 3.12 -22.14 -11.70
C LYS A 355 1.87 -22.03 -12.59
N ASP A 356 1.81 -20.97 -13.39
CA ASP A 356 0.65 -20.64 -14.23
C ASP A 356 0.27 -21.77 -15.20
N GLU A 357 1.26 -22.38 -15.81
CA GLU A 357 1.06 -23.45 -16.81
C GLU A 357 0.19 -24.59 -16.25
N TYR A 358 0.62 -25.20 -15.15
CA TYR A 358 -0.10 -26.34 -14.56
C TYR A 358 -1.40 -25.92 -13.88
N PHE A 359 -1.44 -24.70 -13.32
CA PHE A 359 -2.65 -24.19 -12.69
C PHE A 359 -3.79 -24.02 -13.71
N PHE A 360 -3.55 -23.32 -14.80
CA PHE A 360 -4.59 -23.11 -15.84
C PHE A 360 -4.90 -24.38 -16.61
N LEU A 361 -3.94 -25.27 -16.82
CA LEU A 361 -4.18 -26.60 -17.38
C LEU A 361 -5.12 -27.41 -16.45
N GLY A 362 -4.87 -27.37 -15.14
CA GLY A 362 -5.71 -27.98 -14.12
C GLY A 362 -7.15 -27.46 -14.15
N LEU A 363 -7.34 -26.13 -14.23
CA LEU A 363 -8.67 -25.54 -14.34
C LEU A 363 -9.41 -26.00 -15.60
N LYS A 364 -8.75 -26.01 -16.75
CA LYS A 364 -9.34 -26.52 -18.01
C LYS A 364 -9.77 -27.98 -17.88
N LYS A 365 -8.92 -28.83 -17.29
CA LYS A 365 -9.20 -30.23 -17.07
C LYS A 365 -10.33 -30.41 -16.05
N PHE A 366 -10.35 -29.64 -14.97
CA PHE A 366 -11.39 -29.66 -13.95
C PHE A 366 -12.76 -29.34 -14.54
N TYR A 367 -12.86 -28.21 -15.27
CA TYR A 367 -14.10 -27.83 -15.96
C TYR A 367 -14.56 -28.90 -16.95
N LYS A 368 -13.68 -29.43 -17.81
CA LYS A 368 -14.01 -30.48 -18.78
C LYS A 368 -14.53 -31.75 -18.12
N THR A 369 -13.97 -32.15 -16.96
CA THR A 369 -14.29 -33.42 -16.29
C THR A 369 -15.59 -33.34 -15.50
N TYR A 370 -15.83 -32.19 -14.87
CA TYR A 370 -16.95 -32.02 -13.93
C TYR A 370 -18.09 -31.17 -14.48
N LYS A 371 -18.06 -30.82 -15.76
CA LYS A 371 -19.16 -30.12 -16.42
C LYS A 371 -20.51 -30.80 -16.15
N PHE A 372 -21.47 -30.07 -15.55
CA PHE A 372 -22.81 -30.50 -15.12
C PHE A 372 -22.79 -31.63 -14.08
N LYS A 373 -21.82 -31.61 -13.18
CA LYS A 373 -21.67 -32.57 -12.07
C LYS A 373 -21.31 -31.84 -10.79
N TYR A 374 -21.52 -32.49 -9.67
CA TYR A 374 -20.96 -32.09 -8.39
C TYR A 374 -19.46 -32.38 -8.34
N ALA A 375 -18.70 -31.49 -7.73
CA ALA A 375 -17.27 -31.64 -7.47
C ALA A 375 -16.92 -31.15 -6.04
N SER A 376 -16.01 -31.84 -5.40
CA SER A 376 -15.53 -31.56 -4.06
C SER A 376 -14.11 -30.98 -4.09
N TRP A 377 -13.61 -30.48 -2.96
CA TRP A 377 -12.20 -30.14 -2.77
C TRP A 377 -11.25 -31.31 -3.10
N ARG A 378 -11.68 -32.56 -2.85
CA ARG A 378 -10.91 -33.75 -3.18
C ARG A 378 -10.78 -33.97 -4.68
N ASP A 379 -11.81 -33.61 -5.43
CA ASP A 379 -11.79 -33.70 -6.89
C ASP A 379 -10.87 -32.64 -7.48
N ILE A 380 -10.87 -31.43 -6.93
CA ILE A 380 -9.91 -30.39 -7.27
C ILE A 380 -8.49 -30.88 -7.01
N GLN A 381 -8.20 -31.42 -5.84
CA GLN A 381 -6.89 -32.00 -5.49
C GLN A 381 -6.45 -33.02 -6.53
N ARG A 382 -7.27 -34.03 -6.83
CA ARG A 382 -6.95 -35.11 -7.81
C ARG A 382 -6.60 -34.56 -9.19
N ILE A 383 -7.37 -33.56 -9.68
CA ILE A 383 -7.11 -32.95 -10.98
C ILE A 383 -5.76 -32.22 -10.99
N PHE A 384 -5.45 -31.46 -9.95
CA PHE A 384 -4.18 -30.73 -9.89
C PHE A 384 -2.97 -31.64 -9.65
N GLU A 385 -3.11 -32.73 -8.89
CA GLU A 385 -2.10 -33.77 -8.74
C GLU A 385 -1.83 -34.48 -10.06
N ASP A 386 -2.90 -34.80 -10.80
CA ASP A 386 -2.76 -35.49 -12.09
C ASP A 386 -2.08 -34.64 -13.15
N VAL A 387 -2.38 -33.33 -13.24
CA VAL A 387 -1.73 -32.45 -14.24
C VAL A 387 -0.30 -32.07 -13.84
N SER A 388 -0.01 -31.91 -12.55
CA SER A 388 1.29 -31.46 -12.07
C SER A 388 2.27 -32.62 -11.75
N LYS A 389 1.75 -33.83 -11.61
CA LYS A 389 2.47 -35.03 -11.10
C LYS A 389 3.12 -34.80 -9.73
N ARG A 390 2.53 -33.94 -8.90
CA ARG A 390 2.96 -33.64 -7.54
C ARG A 390 1.93 -34.11 -6.52
N ASP A 391 2.40 -34.62 -5.38
CA ASP A 391 1.55 -34.88 -4.23
C ASP A 391 1.19 -33.51 -3.57
N LEU A 392 -0.09 -33.23 -3.53
CA LEU A 392 -0.67 -32.02 -2.92
C LEU A 392 -1.47 -32.35 -1.65
N SER A 393 -1.45 -33.59 -1.19
CA SER A 393 -2.22 -34.04 -0.01
C SER A 393 -1.94 -33.15 1.21
N TYR A 394 -0.65 -32.87 1.51
CA TYR A 394 -0.26 -31.98 2.60
C TYR A 394 -0.87 -30.57 2.48
N PHE A 395 -0.98 -30.04 1.24
CA PHE A 395 -1.50 -28.70 0.98
C PHE A 395 -3.01 -28.63 1.27
N PHE A 396 -3.78 -29.58 0.73
CA PHE A 396 -5.23 -29.63 0.97
C PHE A 396 -5.56 -29.99 2.41
N ASP A 397 -4.77 -30.84 3.06
CA ASP A 397 -4.98 -31.18 4.47
C ASP A 397 -4.82 -29.97 5.39
N GLN A 398 -3.80 -29.17 5.18
CA GLN A 398 -3.56 -28.01 6.04
C GLN A 398 -4.47 -26.80 5.74
N TRP A 399 -4.83 -26.56 4.48
CA TRP A 399 -5.57 -25.35 4.12
C TRP A 399 -7.09 -25.55 4.06
N ILE A 400 -7.55 -26.76 3.77
CA ILE A 400 -8.97 -27.07 3.60
C ILE A 400 -9.59 -27.72 4.85
N LYS A 401 -8.86 -28.67 5.48
CA LYS A 401 -9.39 -29.44 6.60
C LYS A 401 -9.14 -28.81 7.97
N ARG A 402 -8.18 -27.88 8.07
CA ARG A 402 -7.87 -27.20 9.33
C ARG A 402 -8.46 -25.80 9.38
N PRO A 403 -8.99 -25.37 10.53
CA PRO A 403 -9.25 -23.95 10.79
C PRO A 403 -7.93 -23.20 10.93
N GLY A 404 -7.97 -21.89 10.98
CA GLY A 404 -6.81 -21.06 11.24
C GLY A 404 -5.91 -20.78 10.05
N ILE A 405 -4.91 -19.97 10.34
CA ILE A 405 -3.81 -19.57 9.45
C ILE A 405 -2.52 -19.43 10.27
N PRO A 406 -1.33 -19.66 9.71
CA PRO A 406 -0.07 -19.60 10.44
C PRO A 406 0.27 -18.19 10.92
N CYS A 407 0.92 -18.09 12.06
CA CYS A 407 1.59 -16.90 12.57
C CYS A 407 3.09 -17.10 12.45
N LEU A 408 3.78 -16.22 11.70
CA LEU A 408 5.22 -16.30 11.47
C LEU A 408 5.93 -15.22 12.30
N LYS A 409 6.98 -15.64 13.02
CA LYS A 409 7.88 -14.74 13.74
C LYS A 409 9.28 -14.88 13.13
N VAL A 410 9.88 -13.75 12.79
CA VAL A 410 11.21 -13.71 12.18
C VAL A 410 12.14 -12.92 13.10
N LYS A 411 13.30 -13.51 13.42
CA LYS A 411 14.34 -12.88 14.24
C LYS A 411 15.69 -13.01 13.56
N LYS A 412 16.48 -11.93 13.57
CA LYS A 412 17.89 -11.97 13.21
C LYS A 412 18.65 -12.63 14.38
N GLU A 413 19.46 -13.62 14.08
CA GLU A 413 20.37 -14.20 15.06
C GLU A 413 21.78 -13.63 14.94
N MET A 414 22.31 -13.56 13.71
CA MET A 414 23.71 -13.18 13.50
C MET A 414 23.94 -12.67 12.08
N LEU A 415 24.86 -11.74 11.95
CA LEU A 415 25.47 -11.36 10.67
C LEU A 415 26.99 -11.45 10.83
N LEU A 416 27.65 -12.29 10.04
CA LEU A 416 29.10 -12.47 10.02
C LEU A 416 29.65 -12.17 8.64
N LYS A 417 30.85 -11.56 8.58
CA LYS A 417 31.67 -11.48 7.36
C LYS A 417 32.76 -12.54 7.46
N LYS A 418 32.88 -13.42 6.48
CA LYS A 418 33.93 -14.45 6.40
C LYS A 418 34.30 -14.68 4.95
N ASP A 419 35.61 -14.72 4.65
CA ASP A 419 36.19 -15.03 3.33
C ASP A 419 35.58 -14.15 2.20
N GLY A 420 35.29 -12.86 2.49
CA GLY A 420 34.70 -11.90 1.57
C GLY A 420 33.17 -11.93 1.50
N ASN A 421 32.52 -13.02 1.94
CA ASN A 421 31.08 -13.18 1.94
C ASN A 421 30.45 -12.82 3.29
N TYR A 422 29.15 -12.47 3.24
CA TYR A 422 28.33 -12.23 4.44
C TYR A 422 27.42 -13.42 4.69
N TYR A 423 27.35 -13.85 5.94
CA TYR A 423 26.51 -14.96 6.40
C TYR A 423 25.46 -14.42 7.37
N LEU A 424 24.23 -14.27 6.88
CA LEU A 424 23.10 -13.84 7.69
C LEU A 424 22.36 -15.07 8.21
N ARG A 425 22.34 -15.26 9.54
CA ARG A 425 21.52 -16.27 10.19
C ARG A 425 20.22 -15.66 10.68
N VAL A 426 19.11 -16.28 10.31
CA VAL A 426 17.76 -15.86 10.66
C VAL A 426 17.01 -17.05 11.24
N ASN A 427 16.36 -16.87 12.36
CA ASN A 427 15.40 -17.82 12.91
C ASN A 427 13.98 -17.43 12.46
N ILE A 428 13.25 -18.41 11.91
CA ILE A 428 11.85 -18.26 11.52
C ILE A 428 11.07 -19.30 12.33
N SER A 429 10.12 -18.82 13.14
CA SER A 429 9.28 -19.68 13.96
C SER A 429 7.80 -19.53 13.61
N GLN A 430 7.04 -20.60 13.83
CA GLN A 430 5.59 -20.63 13.73
C GLN A 430 4.96 -21.37 14.91
N ASP A 431 3.76 -20.93 15.30
CA ASP A 431 3.01 -21.57 16.38
C ASP A 431 2.29 -22.85 15.86
N LYS A 432 1.99 -23.80 16.74
CA LYS A 432 1.20 -25.00 16.38
C LYS A 432 -0.25 -24.61 16.00
N PRO A 433 -0.87 -25.30 15.04
CA PRO A 433 -0.33 -26.40 14.22
C PRO A 433 0.62 -25.91 13.13
N PHE A 434 1.73 -26.61 12.91
CA PHE A 434 2.72 -26.21 11.91
C PHE A 434 2.21 -26.38 10.49
N TYR A 435 2.54 -25.42 9.64
CA TYR A 435 2.23 -25.40 8.21
C TYR A 435 3.50 -25.60 7.37
N LYS A 436 3.39 -26.39 6.30
CA LYS A 436 4.42 -26.45 5.27
C LYS A 436 4.17 -25.33 4.26
N ILE A 437 5.07 -24.34 4.20
CA ILE A 437 4.91 -23.09 3.48
C ILE A 437 6.13 -22.89 2.57
N GLU A 438 5.89 -22.53 1.31
CA GLU A 438 6.90 -21.92 0.44
C GLU A 438 6.86 -20.41 0.66
N LEU A 439 7.79 -19.88 1.44
CA LEU A 439 7.86 -18.47 1.82
C LEU A 439 8.80 -17.72 0.86
N PRO A 440 8.30 -16.75 0.07
CA PRO A 440 9.14 -15.88 -0.71
C PRO A 440 9.93 -14.93 0.19
N ILE A 441 11.20 -14.69 -0.15
CA ILE A 441 12.05 -13.71 0.52
C ILE A 441 12.72 -12.82 -0.51
N LYS A 442 12.84 -11.54 -0.19
CA LYS A 442 13.60 -10.54 -0.94
C LYS A 442 14.70 -10.00 -0.05
N ILE A 443 15.94 -10.01 -0.56
CA ILE A 443 17.13 -9.54 0.15
C ILE A 443 17.63 -8.32 -0.59
N ILE A 444 17.78 -7.22 0.14
CA ILE A 444 18.19 -5.93 -0.38
C ILE A 444 19.49 -5.51 0.31
N GLY A 445 20.40 -4.91 -0.44
CA GLY A 445 21.63 -4.29 0.02
C GLY A 445 22.16 -3.37 -1.08
N PRO A 446 23.27 -2.66 -0.87
CA PRO A 446 23.85 -1.77 -1.86
C PRO A 446 24.05 -2.43 -3.23
N ASP A 447 24.52 -3.70 -3.23
CA ASP A 447 24.73 -4.52 -4.43
C ASP A 447 23.86 -5.78 -4.43
N LEU A 448 22.78 -5.82 -3.64
CA LEU A 448 21.92 -6.99 -3.50
C LEU A 448 20.47 -6.66 -3.85
N ASN A 449 19.93 -7.44 -4.78
CA ASN A 449 18.48 -7.50 -5.04
C ASN A 449 18.12 -8.95 -5.39
N ILE A 450 18.06 -9.80 -4.37
CA ILE A 450 17.93 -11.25 -4.53
C ILE A 450 16.53 -11.68 -4.12
N ASN A 451 15.83 -12.40 -5.00
CA ASN A 451 14.57 -13.07 -4.69
C ASN A 451 14.82 -14.57 -4.53
N LYS A 452 14.46 -15.13 -3.39
CA LYS A 452 14.54 -16.57 -3.09
C LYS A 452 13.21 -17.07 -2.53
N LYS A 453 13.03 -18.39 -2.54
CA LYS A 453 11.94 -19.07 -1.81
C LYS A 453 12.56 -20.02 -0.81
N ILE A 454 11.99 -20.09 0.36
CA ILE A 454 12.38 -21.03 1.41
C ILE A 454 11.19 -21.88 1.81
N ILE A 455 11.46 -23.12 2.24
CA ILE A 455 10.42 -24.03 2.73
C ILE A 455 10.49 -24.08 4.24
N ILE A 456 9.38 -23.73 4.87
CA ILE A 456 9.18 -23.83 6.32
C ILE A 456 8.19 -24.96 6.55
N SER A 457 8.54 -25.93 7.42
CA SER A 457 7.65 -27.06 7.73
C SER A 457 7.67 -27.46 9.21
N LYS A 458 8.51 -26.81 10.01
CA LYS A 458 8.70 -27.05 11.45
C LYS A 458 8.40 -25.80 12.26
N GLY A 459 8.30 -25.96 13.57
CA GLY A 459 8.07 -24.83 14.49
C GLY A 459 9.19 -23.80 14.47
N ASP A 460 10.44 -24.26 14.38
CA ASP A 460 11.62 -23.40 14.30
C ASP A 460 12.52 -23.85 13.14
N VAL A 461 12.91 -22.87 12.34
CA VAL A 461 13.81 -23.07 11.19
C VAL A 461 14.92 -22.03 11.26
N ASN A 462 16.16 -22.49 11.41
CA ASN A 462 17.34 -21.65 11.31
C ASN A 462 17.84 -21.63 9.87
N LEU A 463 17.81 -20.48 9.25
CA LEU A 463 18.24 -20.24 7.89
C LEU A 463 19.58 -19.51 7.92
N THR A 464 20.57 -20.02 7.20
CA THR A 464 21.81 -19.27 6.91
C THR A 464 21.80 -18.86 5.45
N LEU A 465 21.88 -17.57 5.22
CA LEU A 465 21.97 -16.97 3.90
C LEU A 465 23.42 -16.54 3.66
N GLU A 466 24.07 -17.12 2.68
CA GLU A 466 25.37 -16.70 2.18
C GLU A 466 25.15 -15.66 1.08
N LEU A 467 25.76 -14.48 1.22
CA LEU A 467 25.53 -13.30 0.40
C LEU A 467 26.87 -12.67 0.00
N PRO A 468 27.03 -12.26 -1.27
CA PRO A 468 28.29 -11.70 -1.76
C PRO A 468 28.58 -10.30 -1.22
N SER A 469 27.54 -9.57 -0.76
CA SER A 469 27.70 -8.29 -0.11
C SER A 469 26.76 -8.17 1.08
N ARG A 470 26.87 -7.09 1.84
CA ARG A 470 26.11 -6.88 3.07
C ARG A 470 24.64 -6.60 2.78
N PRO A 471 23.72 -7.36 3.36
CA PRO A 471 22.30 -7.03 3.29
C PRO A 471 21.96 -5.87 4.23
N THR A 472 21.08 -4.96 3.80
CA THR A 472 20.48 -3.92 4.64
C THR A 472 19.11 -4.35 5.14
N GLU A 473 18.34 -5.03 4.28
CA GLU A 473 17.00 -5.49 4.60
C GLU A 473 16.75 -6.90 4.06
N VAL A 474 15.96 -7.67 4.79
CA VAL A 474 15.37 -8.92 4.29
C VAL A 474 13.87 -8.84 4.49
N ILE A 475 13.12 -9.00 3.41
CA ILE A 475 11.66 -8.91 3.42
C ILE A 475 11.10 -10.32 3.17
N PHE A 476 10.32 -10.83 4.10
CA PHE A 476 9.63 -12.11 3.97
C PHE A 476 8.21 -11.87 3.49
N ASP A 477 7.80 -12.60 2.47
CA ASP A 477 6.50 -12.50 1.82
C ASP A 477 6.16 -11.07 1.33
N PRO A 478 7.03 -10.42 0.53
CA PRO A 478 6.90 -9.01 0.15
C PRO A 478 5.66 -8.72 -0.69
N GLN A 479 5.02 -9.75 -1.25
CA GLN A 479 3.83 -9.62 -2.08
C GLN A 479 2.58 -10.25 -1.46
N TYR A 480 2.63 -10.67 -0.20
CA TYR A 480 1.53 -11.39 0.47
C TYR A 480 1.07 -12.63 -0.32
N ASP A 481 2.03 -13.40 -0.85
CA ASP A 481 1.77 -14.64 -1.59
C ASP A 481 1.33 -15.79 -0.65
N VAL A 482 1.58 -15.66 0.65
CA VAL A 482 1.26 -16.69 1.67
C VAL A 482 0.17 -16.18 2.60
N LEU A 483 -0.90 -16.94 2.76
CA LEU A 483 -1.94 -16.64 3.75
C LEU A 483 -1.40 -16.87 5.16
N ARG A 484 -1.24 -15.82 5.94
CA ARG A 484 -0.72 -15.81 7.30
C ARG A 484 -1.29 -14.67 8.13
N ARG A 485 -1.09 -14.69 9.43
CA ARG A 485 -1.37 -13.54 10.27
C ARG A 485 -0.38 -12.42 9.96
N LEU A 486 -0.91 -11.22 9.85
CA LEU A 486 -0.13 -9.99 9.70
C LEU A 486 0.49 -9.62 11.05
N LYS A 487 1.72 -9.11 11.03
CA LYS A 487 2.32 -8.42 12.18
C LYS A 487 1.66 -7.05 12.40
N GLU A 488 1.96 -6.40 13.51
CA GLU A 488 1.39 -5.09 13.84
C GLU A 488 1.71 -4.04 12.77
N ASP A 489 2.94 -3.98 12.29
CA ASP A 489 3.40 -3.06 11.24
C ASP A 489 2.82 -3.35 9.85
N GLU A 490 2.29 -4.56 9.64
CA GLU A 490 1.57 -4.96 8.43
C GLU A 490 0.05 -4.84 8.57
N PHE A 491 -0.48 -4.63 9.78
CA PHE A 491 -1.91 -4.60 10.09
C PHE A 491 -2.38 -3.17 10.42
N PRO A 492 -2.57 -2.34 9.39
CA PRO A 492 -2.83 -0.93 9.56
C PRO A 492 -4.18 -0.66 10.25
N PRO A 493 -4.35 0.51 10.88
CA PRO A 493 -5.62 0.94 11.48
C PRO A 493 -6.63 1.33 10.39
N VAL A 494 -7.43 0.37 9.95
CA VAL A 494 -8.47 0.55 8.92
C VAL A 494 -9.87 0.27 9.46
N LEU A 495 -10.89 0.71 8.73
CA LEU A 495 -12.29 0.51 9.15
C LEU A 495 -12.67 -0.97 9.31
N SER A 496 -12.11 -1.91 8.55
CA SER A 496 -12.33 -3.35 8.77
C SER A 496 -11.88 -3.77 10.17
N ARG A 497 -10.73 -3.25 10.64
CA ARG A 497 -10.24 -3.52 11.99
C ARG A 497 -11.22 -3.00 13.05
N LEU A 498 -11.72 -1.76 12.88
CA LEU A 498 -12.76 -1.19 13.74
C LEU A 498 -14.04 -2.04 13.74
N PHE A 499 -14.51 -2.46 12.57
CA PHE A 499 -15.75 -3.24 12.50
C PHE A 499 -15.58 -4.67 13.04
N GLY A 500 -14.37 -5.16 13.12
CA GLY A 500 -14.05 -6.47 13.69
C GLY A 500 -13.79 -6.46 15.20
N THR A 501 -13.75 -5.29 15.85
CA THR A 501 -13.54 -5.20 17.31
C THR A 501 -14.79 -5.58 18.10
N GLU A 502 -14.56 -6.12 19.29
CA GLU A 502 -15.60 -6.46 20.29
C GLU A 502 -15.13 -5.99 21.66
N GLY A 503 -15.96 -5.21 22.34
CA GLY A 503 -15.61 -4.56 23.60
C GLY A 503 -14.70 -3.35 23.40
N GLY A 504 -14.64 -2.49 24.39
CA GLY A 504 -13.88 -1.24 24.38
C GLY A 504 -14.69 -0.07 24.97
N LEU A 505 -14.26 1.14 24.67
CA LEU A 505 -14.89 2.36 25.16
C LEU A 505 -15.47 3.18 24.02
N ILE A 506 -16.65 3.76 24.21
CA ILE A 506 -17.22 4.76 23.31
C ILE A 506 -17.44 6.07 24.07
N ALA A 507 -16.60 7.05 23.79
CA ALA A 507 -16.67 8.38 24.37
C ALA A 507 -17.50 9.31 23.48
N VAL A 508 -18.50 9.98 24.06
CA VAL A 508 -19.44 10.83 23.32
C VAL A 508 -19.39 12.25 23.86
N SER A 509 -19.15 13.22 22.95
CA SER A 509 -19.22 14.65 23.26
C SER A 509 -20.68 15.10 23.50
N GLY A 510 -20.92 15.96 24.52
CA GLY A 510 -22.26 16.22 25.06
C GLY A 510 -23.27 16.95 24.18
N GLU A 511 -22.87 17.57 23.05
CA GLU A 511 -23.74 18.57 22.40
C GLU A 511 -24.71 18.04 21.34
N ASP A 512 -24.47 16.89 20.68
CA ASP A 512 -25.46 16.31 19.76
C ASP A 512 -25.31 14.79 19.58
N THR A 513 -25.76 14.07 20.59
CA THR A 513 -25.76 12.59 20.57
C THR A 513 -26.63 12.01 19.46
N SER A 514 -27.54 12.78 18.88
CA SER A 514 -28.47 12.31 17.85
C SER A 514 -27.76 12.00 16.55
N LEU A 515 -26.69 12.69 16.20
CA LEU A 515 -25.87 12.45 15.02
C LEU A 515 -25.13 11.11 15.08
N TYR A 516 -24.78 10.65 16.27
CA TYR A 516 -23.99 9.45 16.51
C TYR A 516 -24.80 8.24 16.98
N LYS A 517 -26.13 8.36 17.08
CA LYS A 517 -27.01 7.30 17.60
C LYS A 517 -26.79 5.95 16.93
N GLU A 518 -26.72 5.93 15.58
CA GLU A 518 -26.50 4.69 14.83
C GLU A 518 -25.16 4.02 15.18
N VAL A 519 -24.08 4.82 15.34
CA VAL A 519 -22.75 4.35 15.73
C VAL A 519 -22.78 3.80 17.15
N ILE A 520 -23.35 4.55 18.08
CA ILE A 520 -23.46 4.19 19.50
C ILE A 520 -24.21 2.87 19.65
N ASP A 521 -25.40 2.77 19.06
CA ASP A 521 -26.26 1.57 19.17
C ASP A 521 -25.58 0.30 18.64
N ILE A 522 -24.80 0.42 17.56
CA ILE A 522 -24.08 -0.71 16.97
C ILE A 522 -22.93 -1.17 17.87
N PHE A 523 -22.14 -0.26 18.41
CA PHE A 523 -20.98 -0.65 19.20
C PHE A 523 -21.36 -1.06 20.64
N LEU A 524 -22.43 -0.51 21.20
CA LEU A 524 -23.01 -1.05 22.44
C LEU A 524 -23.43 -2.52 22.30
N LYS A 525 -24.06 -2.90 21.16
CA LYS A 525 -24.36 -4.30 20.84
C LYS A 525 -23.14 -5.19 20.68
N LYS A 526 -21.96 -4.60 20.41
CA LYS A 526 -20.66 -5.27 20.34
C LYS A 526 -19.90 -5.31 21.66
N GLY A 527 -20.53 -4.91 22.76
CA GLY A 527 -19.96 -4.96 24.11
C GLY A 527 -19.09 -3.77 24.50
N PHE A 528 -19.16 -2.66 23.75
CA PHE A 528 -18.52 -1.40 24.16
C PHE A 528 -19.25 -0.75 25.33
N SER A 529 -18.50 -0.12 26.23
CA SER A 529 -19.05 0.67 27.33
C SER A 529 -19.06 2.14 26.95
N ARG A 530 -20.22 2.82 27.13
CA ARG A 530 -20.34 4.25 26.90
C ARG A 530 -19.82 5.02 28.10
N ILE A 531 -18.99 6.02 27.83
CA ILE A 531 -18.46 6.97 28.83
C ILE A 531 -18.71 8.40 28.34
N SER A 532 -18.66 9.36 29.28
CA SER A 532 -18.61 10.79 28.93
C SER A 532 -17.25 11.11 28.30
N PHE A 533 -17.22 12.06 27.39
CA PHE A 533 -15.95 12.51 26.79
C PHE A 533 -14.96 13.07 27.86
N ASN A 534 -15.45 13.69 28.90
CA ASN A 534 -14.63 14.24 29.97
C ASN A 534 -13.98 13.15 30.87
N GLU A 535 -14.49 11.92 30.80
CA GLU A 535 -13.98 10.75 31.55
C GLU A 535 -12.96 9.96 30.76
N LEU A 536 -12.68 10.37 29.50
CA LEU A 536 -11.79 9.63 28.60
C LEU A 536 -10.32 9.88 28.97
N ASP A 537 -9.69 8.85 29.52
CA ASP A 537 -8.24 8.74 29.66
C ASP A 537 -7.68 7.72 28.65
N ILE A 538 -7.11 8.23 27.54
CA ILE A 538 -6.56 7.39 26.47
C ILE A 538 -5.36 6.57 26.98
N LYS A 539 -4.54 7.13 27.87
CA LYS A 539 -3.38 6.44 28.42
C LYS A 539 -3.80 5.35 29.40
N GLY A 540 -4.71 5.64 30.31
CA GLY A 540 -5.25 4.66 31.25
C GLY A 540 -6.08 3.57 30.61
N ALA A 541 -6.65 3.81 29.42
CA ALA A 541 -7.41 2.85 28.61
C ALA A 541 -6.61 2.32 27.42
N SER A 542 -5.29 2.28 27.50
CA SER A 542 -4.42 1.84 26.39
C SER A 542 -4.59 0.36 26.02
N ASP A 543 -5.16 -0.46 26.89
CA ASP A 543 -5.49 -1.87 26.68
C ASP A 543 -6.86 -2.09 25.99
N LYS A 544 -7.53 -1.02 25.54
CA LYS A 544 -8.86 -1.06 24.93
C LYS A 544 -8.93 -0.34 23.60
N ASP A 545 -9.79 -0.82 22.72
CA ASP A 545 -10.19 -0.07 21.53
C ASP A 545 -11.12 1.07 21.93
N ILE A 546 -10.90 2.26 21.38
CA ILE A 546 -11.61 3.48 21.76
C ILE A 546 -12.33 4.06 20.56
N ILE A 547 -13.61 4.42 20.75
CA ILE A 547 -14.40 5.15 19.76
C ILE A 547 -14.71 6.52 20.31
N ILE A 548 -14.43 7.56 19.55
CA ILE A 548 -14.68 8.94 19.92
C ILE A 548 -15.73 9.51 18.95
N CYS A 549 -16.85 9.97 19.52
CA CYS A 549 -17.95 10.58 18.78
C CYS A 549 -18.08 12.07 19.14
N GLY A 550 -17.81 12.96 18.17
CA GLY A 550 -17.88 14.41 18.34
C GLY A 550 -16.55 15.13 18.11
N GLY A 551 -16.52 16.46 18.03
CA GLY A 551 -15.37 17.18 17.52
C GLY A 551 -15.01 18.55 18.10
N SER A 552 -15.67 19.04 19.14
CA SER A 552 -15.39 20.38 19.68
C SER A 552 -14.19 20.48 20.63
N HIS A 553 -13.65 19.34 21.07
CA HIS A 553 -12.64 19.31 22.14
C HIS A 553 -11.20 19.41 21.63
N HIS A 554 -10.32 20.06 22.39
CA HIS A 554 -8.90 20.26 22.11
C HIS A 554 -8.16 18.93 21.81
N LEU A 555 -8.52 17.84 22.50
CA LEU A 555 -7.94 16.51 22.32
C LEU A 555 -8.20 15.96 20.91
N ILE A 556 -9.42 16.15 20.35
CA ILE A 556 -9.72 15.69 18.99
C ILE A 556 -8.94 16.48 17.95
N LYS A 557 -8.73 17.78 18.18
CA LYS A 557 -7.89 18.59 17.29
C LYS A 557 -6.43 18.16 17.28
N SER A 558 -5.92 17.63 18.38
CA SER A 558 -4.56 17.07 18.43
C SER A 558 -4.44 15.67 17.81
N LEU A 559 -5.55 14.94 17.72
CA LEU A 559 -5.60 13.60 17.14
C LEU A 559 -5.91 13.59 15.64
N LEU A 560 -6.51 14.67 15.11
CA LEU A 560 -6.85 14.80 13.70
C LEU A 560 -5.90 15.78 13.02
N ASP A 561 -5.13 15.30 12.05
CA ASP A 561 -4.19 16.12 11.29
C ASP A 561 -4.90 17.13 10.36
N ASP A 562 -6.14 16.82 9.93
CA ASP A 562 -6.92 17.66 9.02
C ASP A 562 -8.42 17.41 9.19
N LEU A 563 -9.17 18.50 9.44
CA LEU A 563 -10.64 18.49 9.62
C LEU A 563 -11.41 18.71 8.28
N LYS A 564 -10.80 18.44 7.13
CA LYS A 564 -11.47 18.60 5.84
C LYS A 564 -12.62 17.60 5.67
N GLY A 565 -13.74 18.09 5.21
CA GLY A 565 -14.97 17.38 4.88
C GLY A 565 -16.19 18.23 5.19
N ASP A 566 -17.03 18.48 4.16
CA ASP A 566 -18.19 19.37 4.28
C ASP A 566 -19.20 18.83 5.28
N ARG A 567 -19.32 17.49 5.37
CA ARG A 567 -20.26 16.78 6.26
C ARG A 567 -19.59 16.00 7.39
N GLY A 568 -18.25 15.93 7.39
CA GLY A 568 -17.47 15.25 8.42
C GLY A 568 -16.53 14.17 7.90
N LEU A 569 -15.96 13.39 8.83
CA LEU A 569 -15.07 12.27 8.53
C LEU A 569 -15.16 11.15 9.57
N VAL A 570 -14.64 9.98 9.21
CA VAL A 570 -14.28 8.90 10.13
C VAL A 570 -12.84 8.55 9.89
N GLU A 571 -12.03 8.48 10.94
CA GLU A 571 -10.61 8.10 10.88
C GLU A 571 -10.29 7.07 11.96
N VAL A 572 -9.52 6.05 11.60
CA VAL A 572 -9.02 5.03 12.53
C VAL A 572 -7.51 5.21 12.66
N LYS A 573 -7.01 5.30 13.89
CA LYS A 573 -5.59 5.44 14.22
C LYS A 573 -5.18 4.35 15.21
N GLU A 574 -3.90 4.06 15.27
CA GLU A 574 -3.36 3.26 16.38
C GLU A 574 -3.44 4.04 17.69
N ASN A 575 -3.65 3.35 18.79
CA ASN A 575 -3.53 3.97 20.09
C ASN A 575 -2.04 4.30 20.33
N PRO A 576 -1.67 5.58 20.55
CA PRO A 576 -0.27 5.98 20.67
C PRO A 576 0.43 5.36 21.89
N TYR A 577 -0.31 4.85 22.85
CA TYR A 577 0.23 4.18 24.04
C TYR A 577 0.26 2.67 23.94
N ASN A 578 -0.48 2.08 22.97
CA ASN A 578 -0.49 0.65 22.70
C ASN A 578 -0.99 0.39 21.26
N PRO A 579 -0.11 0.22 20.27
CA PRO A 579 -0.48 0.02 18.87
C PRO A 579 -1.32 -1.24 18.59
N ALA A 580 -1.36 -2.19 19.52
CA ALA A 580 -2.25 -3.36 19.44
C ALA A 580 -3.74 -2.97 19.44
N HIS A 581 -4.07 -1.77 19.92
CA HIS A 581 -5.42 -1.20 19.98
C HIS A 581 -5.58 0.00 19.06
N ILE A 582 -6.83 0.33 18.75
CA ILE A 582 -7.17 1.44 17.83
C ILE A 582 -8.01 2.52 18.52
N ILE A 583 -7.88 3.73 17.98
CA ILE A 583 -8.76 4.85 18.27
C ILE A 583 -9.51 5.20 16.99
N ALA A 584 -10.84 5.10 17.02
CA ALA A 584 -11.69 5.48 15.89
C ALA A 584 -12.41 6.79 16.20
N ILE A 585 -12.24 7.79 15.36
CA ILE A 585 -12.80 9.12 15.54
C ILE A 585 -13.90 9.34 14.52
N PHE A 586 -15.13 9.55 15.00
CA PHE A 586 -16.28 9.94 14.23
C PHE A 586 -16.55 11.42 14.41
N PHE A 587 -16.26 12.21 13.40
CA PHE A 587 -16.53 13.64 13.38
C PHE A 587 -17.59 13.93 12.30
N ILE A 588 -18.84 14.09 12.72
CA ILE A 588 -20.00 14.24 11.84
C ILE A 588 -20.62 15.62 12.07
N LYS A 589 -20.68 16.44 11.03
CA LYS A 589 -21.21 17.81 11.06
C LYS A 589 -22.71 17.89 10.75
N SER A 590 -23.26 16.87 10.09
CA SER A 590 -24.69 16.81 9.70
C SER A 590 -25.15 15.37 9.55
N LYS A 591 -26.44 15.13 9.76
CA LYS A 591 -27.03 13.78 9.67
C LYS A 591 -26.82 13.16 8.27
N ILE A 592 -26.21 11.98 8.24
CA ILE A 592 -25.95 11.19 7.02
C ILE A 592 -26.83 9.96 7.07
N LYS A 593 -27.82 9.90 6.19
CA LYS A 593 -28.75 8.77 6.11
C LYS A 593 -28.03 7.49 5.69
N GLY A 594 -28.13 6.42 6.50
CA GLY A 594 -27.49 5.14 6.24
C GLY A 594 -25.97 5.23 6.23
N LEU A 595 -25.38 6.00 7.15
CA LEU A 595 -23.93 6.17 7.28
C LEU A 595 -23.25 4.82 7.47
N PHE A 596 -23.69 4.04 8.44
CA PHE A 596 -23.00 2.83 8.86
C PHE A 596 -22.99 1.72 7.77
N PRO A 597 -24.13 1.39 7.12
CA PRO A 597 -24.12 0.47 6.00
C PRO A 597 -23.18 0.87 4.86
N ARG A 598 -23.03 2.17 4.61
CA ARG A 598 -22.08 2.68 3.60
C ARG A 598 -20.64 2.49 4.03
N LEU A 599 -20.29 2.75 5.30
CA LEU A 599 -18.94 2.59 5.81
C LEU A 599 -18.40 1.16 5.69
N PHE A 600 -19.24 0.14 5.73
CA PHE A 600 -18.84 -1.25 5.50
C PHE A 600 -18.21 -1.48 4.11
N HIS A 601 -18.55 -0.69 3.12
CA HIS A 601 -17.93 -0.75 1.79
C HIS A 601 -16.54 -0.09 1.76
N TYR A 602 -16.20 0.70 2.79
CA TYR A 602 -14.94 1.42 2.92
C TYR A 602 -13.96 0.74 3.90
N GLY A 603 -14.15 -0.53 4.23
CA GLY A 603 -13.36 -1.29 5.21
C GLY A 603 -11.84 -1.21 5.02
N LYS A 604 -11.37 -1.10 3.78
CA LYS A 604 -9.96 -1.03 3.40
C LYS A 604 -9.29 0.33 3.67
N TYR A 605 -10.02 1.35 4.02
CA TYR A 605 -9.51 2.70 4.24
C TYR A 605 -9.28 2.99 5.72
N GLN A 606 -8.26 3.77 6.00
CA GLN A 606 -7.97 4.30 7.32
C GLN A 606 -8.88 5.49 7.65
N LYS A 607 -9.13 6.34 6.67
CA LYS A 607 -9.93 7.56 6.80
C LYS A 607 -10.96 7.63 5.68
N VAL A 608 -12.17 8.04 6.01
CA VAL A 608 -13.25 8.33 5.05
C VAL A 608 -13.77 9.73 5.30
N VAL A 609 -13.69 10.57 4.29
CA VAL A 609 -14.17 11.95 4.30
C VAL A 609 -15.53 12.00 3.63
N PHE A 610 -16.50 12.65 4.27
CA PHE A 610 -17.86 12.82 3.78
C PHE A 610 -18.02 14.18 3.12
N MET A 611 -18.36 14.15 1.83
CA MET A 611 -18.70 15.31 1.03
C MET A 611 -20.19 15.29 0.67
N ASP A 612 -20.73 16.39 0.13
CA ASP A 612 -22.17 16.47 -0.15
C ASP A 612 -22.69 15.39 -1.10
N LYS A 613 -21.88 14.98 -2.07
CA LYS A 613 -22.28 14.01 -3.10
C LYS A 613 -21.56 12.67 -3.03
N GLU A 614 -20.40 12.58 -2.34
CA GLU A 614 -19.56 11.39 -2.33
C GLU A 614 -18.83 11.17 -1.01
N PHE A 615 -18.35 9.92 -0.82
CA PHE A 615 -17.43 9.54 0.25
C PHE A 615 -16.05 9.31 -0.36
N LYS A 616 -15.02 9.96 0.16
CA LYS A 616 -13.63 9.78 -0.28
C LYS A 616 -12.86 8.98 0.76
N GLY A 617 -12.38 7.79 0.38
CA GLY A 617 -11.54 6.96 1.22
C GLY A 617 -10.05 7.28 1.04
N ILE A 618 -9.29 7.25 2.13
CA ILE A 618 -7.84 7.41 2.16
C ILE A 618 -7.23 6.11 2.67
N PHE A 619 -6.27 5.56 1.91
CA PHE A 619 -5.54 4.35 2.28
C PHE A 619 -4.53 4.63 3.38
N PRO A 620 -4.27 3.64 4.27
CA PRO A 620 -3.16 3.73 5.21
C PRO A 620 -1.82 3.61 4.49
N ASN A 621 -0.78 4.15 5.12
CA ASN A 621 0.59 3.84 4.75
C ASN A 621 1.06 2.63 5.57
N TYR A 622 1.68 1.62 4.93
CA TYR A 622 2.21 0.42 5.58
C TYR A 622 3.34 -0.21 4.74
N LYS A 623 4.19 -0.98 5.39
CA LYS A 623 5.25 -1.75 4.74
C LYS A 623 4.70 -3.09 4.24
N ASN A 624 5.13 -3.53 3.05
CA ASN A 624 4.69 -4.79 2.45
C ASN A 624 5.58 -5.96 2.89
N GLY A 625 5.02 -6.91 3.64
CA GLY A 625 5.74 -8.10 4.10
C GLY A 625 6.39 -7.94 5.48
N ILE A 626 7.01 -9.02 5.97
CA ILE A 626 7.71 -9.01 7.26
C ILE A 626 9.12 -8.50 7.04
N TYR A 627 9.42 -7.30 7.53
CA TYR A 627 10.74 -6.70 7.45
C TYR A 627 11.65 -7.21 8.56
N LEU A 628 12.89 -7.53 8.17
CA LEU A 628 14.02 -7.73 9.05
C LEU A 628 15.08 -6.71 8.68
N GLU A 629 15.20 -5.66 9.48
CA GLU A 629 16.30 -4.71 9.36
C GLU A 629 17.59 -5.39 9.82
N VAL A 630 18.57 -5.40 8.94
CA VAL A 630 19.89 -5.97 9.26
C VAL A 630 20.75 -4.81 9.70
N SER A 631 20.61 -4.37 10.96
CA SER A 631 21.53 -3.40 11.57
C SER A 631 22.96 -3.89 11.44
N GLY A 632 23.88 -2.94 11.22
CA GLY A 632 25.31 -3.22 11.13
C GLY A 632 25.87 -3.90 12.38
N PRO A 633 27.08 -4.45 12.31
CA PRO A 633 27.75 -4.91 13.50
C PRO A 633 27.85 -3.77 14.51
N ILE A 634 27.57 -4.04 15.77
CA ILE A 634 27.84 -3.10 16.84
C ILE A 634 29.35 -3.13 17.07
N PHE A 635 30.03 -2.06 16.71
CA PHE A 635 31.45 -1.88 17.03
C PHE A 635 31.55 -1.35 18.46
N GLY A 636 32.36 -1.99 19.25
CA GLY A 636 32.71 -1.55 20.61
C GLY A 636 34.16 -1.06 20.65
N LEU A 637 34.39 0.05 21.35
CA LEU A 637 35.73 0.53 21.70
C LEU A 637 36.08 0.00 23.09
N SER A 638 37.33 -0.47 23.25
CA SER A 638 37.84 -0.79 24.58
C SER A 638 38.30 0.49 25.25
N LEU A 639 37.59 0.92 26.29
CA LEU A 639 37.94 2.16 26.99
C LEU A 639 39.35 2.12 27.63
N ASN A 640 39.93 0.94 27.86
CA ASN A 640 41.28 0.74 28.31
C ASN A 640 42.35 0.92 27.23
N ARG A 641 41.92 1.16 25.99
CA ARG A 641 42.78 1.36 24.80
C ARG A 641 42.43 2.61 24.03
N LEU A 642 41.73 3.56 24.66
CA LEU A 642 41.50 4.87 24.04
C LEU A 642 42.79 5.66 24.11
N ASP A 643 43.22 6.12 22.96
CA ASP A 643 44.29 7.11 22.84
C ASP A 643 43.72 8.48 23.19
N ASP A 644 44.47 9.32 23.90
CA ASP A 644 44.13 10.74 23.98
C ASP A 644 44.53 11.45 22.69
N LEU A 645 44.04 12.66 22.48
CA LEU A 645 44.33 13.40 21.27
C LEU A 645 45.85 13.68 21.11
N GLY A 646 46.56 13.81 22.19
CA GLY A 646 48.03 14.00 22.17
C GLY A 646 48.75 12.73 21.69
N ASP A 647 48.25 11.53 22.08
CA ASP A 647 48.80 10.26 21.57
C ASP A 647 48.55 10.12 20.08
N ILE A 648 47.36 10.44 19.61
CA ILE A 648 47.03 10.44 18.18
C ILE A 648 47.95 11.40 17.42
N ILE A 649 48.12 12.62 17.92
CA ILE A 649 49.05 13.61 17.31
C ILE A 649 50.46 13.08 17.21
N ARG A 650 50.97 12.41 18.26
CA ARG A 650 52.30 11.77 18.26
C ARG A 650 52.40 10.69 17.18
N GLN A 651 51.39 9.85 17.08
CA GLN A 651 51.38 8.73 16.12
C GLN A 651 51.34 9.22 14.67
N VAL A 652 50.54 10.26 14.37
CA VAL A 652 50.44 10.83 13.01
C VAL A 652 51.56 11.80 12.66
N SER A 653 52.36 12.23 13.62
CA SER A 653 53.40 13.29 13.46
C SER A 653 54.50 12.95 12.43
N SER A 654 54.66 11.68 12.08
CA SER A 654 55.60 11.23 11.04
C SER A 654 55.02 11.28 9.63
N LYS A 655 53.70 11.37 9.51
CA LYS A 655 53.02 11.37 8.21
C LYS A 655 53.21 12.73 7.50
N ARG A 656 53.34 12.69 6.19
CA ARG A 656 53.50 13.86 5.37
C ARG A 656 52.26 14.71 5.24
N ILE A 657 51.08 14.04 5.31
CA ILE A 657 49.77 14.67 5.27
C ILE A 657 48.94 14.11 6.41
N ILE A 658 48.23 14.97 7.12
CA ILE A 658 47.21 14.61 8.12
C ILE A 658 45.88 15.20 7.63
N TYR A 659 44.96 14.33 7.24
CA TYR A 659 43.62 14.72 6.87
C TYR A 659 42.73 14.72 8.12
N VAL A 660 42.07 15.85 8.41
CA VAL A 660 41.25 16.02 9.60
C VAL A 660 39.81 16.39 9.19
N GLY A 661 38.94 15.42 9.28
CA GLY A 661 37.54 15.51 8.86
C GLY A 661 36.67 16.28 9.83
N GLU A 662 35.66 16.92 9.31
CA GLU A 662 34.68 17.70 10.08
C GLU A 662 33.26 17.53 9.59
N LYS A 663 32.30 17.90 10.44
CA LYS A 663 30.98 18.34 10.07
C LYS A 663 30.97 19.86 10.13
N HIS A 664 30.69 20.54 9.04
CA HIS A 664 30.95 21.98 8.84
C HIS A 664 30.25 22.92 9.84
N ASP A 665 29.13 22.49 10.45
CA ASP A 665 28.37 23.26 11.43
C ASP A 665 28.69 22.90 12.89
N GLU A 666 29.60 21.95 13.14
CA GLU A 666 29.93 21.47 14.48
C GLU A 666 31.21 22.10 15.00
N TYR A 667 31.08 23.07 15.93
CA TYR A 667 32.19 23.88 16.43
C TYR A 667 33.25 23.05 17.15
N SER A 668 32.86 22.01 17.87
CA SER A 668 33.78 21.11 18.57
C SER A 668 34.76 20.41 17.62
N HIS A 669 34.33 20.11 16.38
CA HIS A 669 35.23 19.55 15.36
C HIS A 669 36.31 20.52 14.94
N HIS A 670 35.97 21.79 14.76
CA HIS A 670 36.96 22.85 14.42
C HIS A 670 37.92 23.12 15.56
N LEU A 671 37.48 23.01 16.82
CA LEU A 671 38.37 23.11 17.98
C LEU A 671 39.34 21.92 18.02
N ALA A 672 38.90 20.70 17.74
CA ALA A 672 39.75 19.53 17.66
C ALA A 672 40.78 19.64 16.51
N GLN A 673 40.39 20.15 15.35
CA GLN A 673 41.31 20.48 14.26
C GLN A 673 42.39 21.48 14.71
N LEU A 674 42.00 22.52 15.44
CA LEU A 674 42.92 23.50 15.98
C LEU A 674 43.95 22.86 16.95
N GLU A 675 43.48 21.97 17.84
CA GLU A 675 44.38 21.30 18.81
C GLU A 675 45.36 20.35 18.08
N ILE A 676 44.98 19.69 17.01
CA ILE A 676 45.89 18.89 16.16
C ILE A 676 46.95 19.79 15.53
N ILE A 677 46.55 20.93 14.96
CA ILE A 677 47.47 21.90 14.37
C ILE A 677 48.45 22.41 15.43
N LYS A 678 47.97 22.82 16.61
CA LYS A 678 48.80 23.29 17.72
C LYS A 678 49.80 22.23 18.18
N GLY A 679 49.32 20.99 18.38
CA GLY A 679 50.19 19.91 18.83
C GLY A 679 51.32 19.60 17.87
N LEU A 680 51.04 19.51 16.59
CA LEU A 680 52.06 19.29 15.56
C LEU A 680 53.05 20.50 15.47
N HIS A 681 52.54 21.73 15.56
CA HIS A 681 53.38 22.93 15.55
C HIS A 681 54.30 22.98 16.78
N GLN A 682 53.78 22.66 17.97
CA GLN A 682 54.59 22.60 19.23
C GLN A 682 55.65 21.50 19.20
N MET A 683 55.46 20.45 18.42
CA MET A 683 56.48 19.43 18.16
C MET A 683 57.56 19.89 17.19
N GLY A 684 57.57 21.16 16.79
CA GLY A 684 58.54 21.75 15.87
C GLY A 684 58.35 21.38 14.40
N LYS A 685 57.16 20.88 14.03
CA LYS A 685 56.85 20.56 12.64
C LYS A 685 56.59 21.82 11.83
N LYS A 686 57.13 21.87 10.61
CA LYS A 686 56.88 22.96 9.66
C LYS A 686 55.58 22.71 8.95
N ILE A 687 54.49 23.35 9.41
CA ILE A 687 53.10 23.02 9.04
C ILE A 687 52.59 24.00 8.00
N ALA A 688 51.87 23.46 7.01
CA ALA A 688 50.89 24.18 6.19
C ALA A 688 49.50 23.68 6.47
N ILE A 689 48.52 24.56 6.50
CA ILE A 689 47.12 24.24 6.72
C ILE A 689 46.38 24.31 5.39
N GLY A 690 45.94 23.17 4.85
CA GLY A 690 45.12 23.11 3.65
C GLY A 690 43.65 23.22 3.99
N LEU A 691 42.98 24.19 3.42
CA LEU A 691 41.57 24.49 3.75
C LEU A 691 40.63 24.28 2.56
N GLU A 692 39.63 23.41 2.72
CA GLU A 692 38.51 23.22 1.77
C GLU A 692 37.67 24.49 1.62
N MET A 693 37.51 25.29 2.67
CA MET A 693 36.65 26.46 2.74
C MET A 693 37.04 27.56 1.75
N PHE A 694 38.26 27.55 1.24
CA PHE A 694 38.77 28.58 0.32
C PHE A 694 39.06 28.03 -1.08
N GLU A 695 38.54 28.74 -2.07
CA GLU A 695 38.78 28.46 -3.47
C GLU A 695 40.23 28.89 -3.83
N ARG A 696 40.97 28.07 -4.58
CA ARG A 696 42.39 28.29 -4.89
C ARG A 696 42.71 29.64 -5.54
N ARG A 697 41.72 30.28 -6.19
CA ARG A 697 41.85 31.62 -6.78
C ARG A 697 42.04 32.73 -5.75
N PHE A 698 41.75 32.46 -4.47
CA PHE A 698 41.89 33.42 -3.38
C PHE A 698 43.21 33.29 -2.62
N GLN A 699 44.17 32.47 -3.06
CA GLN A 699 45.44 32.26 -2.36
C GLN A 699 46.16 33.56 -2.07
N SER A 700 46.25 34.47 -3.05
CA SER A 700 46.92 35.78 -2.84
C SER A 700 46.27 36.65 -1.76
N VAL A 701 44.95 36.55 -1.62
CA VAL A 701 44.21 37.29 -0.57
C VAL A 701 44.47 36.71 0.80
N ILE A 702 44.63 35.38 0.90
CA ILE A 702 45.02 34.69 2.15
C ILE A 702 46.44 35.11 2.53
N ASP A 703 47.35 35.13 1.56
CA ASP A 703 48.75 35.52 1.79
C ASP A 703 48.87 36.99 2.24
N ASP A 704 48.08 37.91 1.63
CA ASP A 704 48.00 39.32 2.06
C ASP A 704 47.52 39.44 3.51
N TYR A 705 46.49 38.68 3.89
CA TYR A 705 45.98 38.68 5.25
C TYR A 705 47.00 38.13 6.26
N LEU A 706 47.60 36.98 5.97
CA LEU A 706 48.57 36.35 6.86
C LEU A 706 49.84 37.20 7.02
N SER A 707 50.18 38.04 6.01
CA SER A 707 51.27 38.99 6.07
C SER A 707 50.88 40.32 6.74
N GLY A 708 49.68 40.52 7.14
CA GLY A 708 49.19 41.75 7.78
C GLY A 708 48.91 42.91 6.82
N ASN A 709 48.91 42.69 5.51
CA ASN A 709 48.68 43.71 4.48
C ASN A 709 47.21 44.15 4.39
N ILE A 710 46.27 43.29 4.81
CA ILE A 710 44.84 43.57 4.89
C ILE A 710 44.30 43.10 6.24
N ASP A 711 43.20 43.74 6.70
CA ASP A 711 42.52 43.35 7.91
C ASP A 711 41.56 42.17 7.70
N GLU A 712 40.96 41.67 8.78
CA GLU A 712 40.05 40.50 8.75
C GLU A 712 38.74 40.79 7.99
N GLU A 713 38.26 42.04 8.01
CA GLU A 713 37.04 42.45 7.27
C GLU A 713 37.29 42.40 5.76
N GLU A 714 38.40 43.02 5.31
CA GLU A 714 38.81 43.03 3.91
C GLU A 714 39.17 41.63 3.41
N PHE A 715 39.76 40.77 4.25
CA PHE A 715 40.04 39.37 3.95
C PHE A 715 38.76 38.61 3.65
N LEU A 716 37.74 38.71 4.54
CA LEU A 716 36.46 38.03 4.32
C LEU A 716 35.70 38.52 3.11
N LYS A 717 35.77 39.83 2.87
CA LYS A 717 35.14 40.46 1.71
C LYS A 717 35.82 40.03 0.39
N ARG A 718 37.14 40.04 0.31
CA ARG A 718 37.89 39.70 -0.91
C ARG A 718 37.85 38.18 -1.19
N THR A 719 37.79 37.32 -0.15
CA THR A 719 37.64 35.87 -0.31
C THR A 719 36.19 35.48 -0.57
N LYS A 720 35.24 36.45 -0.52
CA LYS A 720 33.81 36.22 -0.66
C LYS A 720 33.29 35.12 0.27
N TRP A 721 33.78 35.08 1.52
CA TRP A 721 33.45 34.03 2.46
C TRP A 721 31.92 33.75 2.55
N LEU A 722 31.12 34.80 2.72
CA LEU A 722 29.67 34.70 2.93
C LEU A 722 28.87 34.22 1.72
N SER A 723 29.45 34.26 0.51
CA SER A 723 28.82 33.76 -0.72
C SER A 723 29.43 32.44 -1.23
N CYS A 724 30.71 32.18 -1.02
CA CYS A 724 31.39 30.95 -1.43
C CYS A 724 31.28 29.84 -0.39
N TRP A 725 31.27 30.19 0.92
CA TRP A 725 31.17 29.25 2.03
C TRP A 725 30.04 29.66 2.96
N SER A 726 28.96 28.87 2.98
CA SER A 726 27.67 29.27 3.64
C SER A 726 27.71 29.18 5.17
N TYR A 727 28.76 28.63 5.77
CA TYR A 727 28.86 28.41 7.21
C TYR A 727 29.41 29.64 7.92
N ASP A 728 29.12 29.77 9.25
CA ASP A 728 29.54 30.90 10.04
C ASP A 728 31.07 30.96 10.20
N TYR A 729 31.66 32.10 9.91
CA TYR A 729 33.11 32.30 10.02
C TYR A 729 33.64 32.09 11.45
N HIS A 730 32.86 32.37 12.47
CA HIS A 730 33.29 32.16 13.86
C HIS A 730 33.67 30.72 14.18
N LEU A 731 33.16 29.75 13.45
CA LEU A 731 33.52 28.34 13.57
C LEU A 731 35.00 28.12 13.21
N TYR A 732 35.50 28.79 12.20
CA TYR A 732 36.87 28.65 11.63
C TYR A 732 37.85 29.72 12.10
N ARG A 733 37.34 30.83 12.62
CA ARG A 733 38.12 31.99 13.08
C ARG A 733 39.27 31.62 14.03
N PRO A 734 39.09 30.70 15.01
CA PRO A 734 40.19 30.28 15.89
C PRO A 734 41.41 29.69 15.11
N ILE A 735 41.14 28.90 14.07
CA ILE A 735 42.16 28.26 13.23
C ILE A 735 42.90 29.34 12.42
N ILE A 736 42.18 30.22 11.75
CA ILE A 736 42.72 31.30 10.94
C ILE A 736 43.55 32.26 11.81
N ASN A 737 43.05 32.62 12.99
CA ASN A 737 43.77 33.45 13.96
C ASN A 737 45.06 32.79 14.48
N TYR A 738 45.03 31.46 14.67
CA TYR A 738 46.22 30.74 15.08
C TYR A 738 47.28 30.76 13.97
N ALA A 739 46.87 30.52 12.74
CA ALA A 739 47.77 30.59 11.57
C ALA A 739 48.38 31.99 11.40
N TYR A 740 47.57 33.06 11.53
CA TYR A 740 48.00 34.45 11.48
C TYR A 740 49.08 34.76 12.54
N LYS A 741 48.76 34.48 13.82
CA LYS A 741 49.65 34.78 14.96
C LYS A 741 50.96 34.01 14.95
N ASN A 742 51.01 32.83 14.35
CA ASN A 742 52.18 31.97 14.32
C ASN A 742 52.83 31.89 12.95
N HIS A 743 52.43 32.76 12.01
CA HIS A 743 52.98 32.85 10.65
C HIS A 743 52.94 31.49 9.90
N LEU A 744 51.89 30.67 10.12
CA LEU A 744 51.75 29.42 9.43
C LEU A 744 51.20 29.66 8.01
N LYS A 745 51.63 28.81 7.07
CA LYS A 745 51.09 28.87 5.71
C LYS A 745 49.70 28.29 5.68
N VAL A 746 48.79 28.98 5.01
CA VAL A 746 47.43 28.50 4.70
C VAL A 746 47.29 28.33 3.18
N VAL A 747 46.80 27.18 2.76
CA VAL A 747 46.65 26.82 1.36
C VAL A 747 45.16 26.68 1.01
N ALA A 748 44.73 27.48 0.07
CA ALA A 748 43.37 27.41 -0.48
C ALA A 748 43.25 26.21 -1.42
N LEU A 749 42.45 25.22 -1.06
CA LEU A 749 42.41 23.94 -1.79
C LEU A 749 41.34 23.87 -2.87
N ASN A 750 40.22 24.53 -2.66
CA ASN A 750 38.97 24.21 -3.35
C ASN A 750 38.92 24.74 -4.80
N ALA A 751 38.05 24.08 -5.58
CA ALA A 751 37.64 24.54 -6.90
C ALA A 751 36.71 25.75 -6.80
N ASP A 752 36.58 26.51 -7.87
CA ASP A 752 35.59 27.60 -7.99
C ASP A 752 34.17 27.06 -7.86
N SER A 753 33.42 27.52 -6.86
CA SER A 753 32.06 27.05 -6.53
C SER A 753 31.05 27.25 -7.65
N GLU A 754 31.20 28.30 -8.47
CA GLU A 754 30.34 28.57 -9.60
C GLU A 754 30.54 27.54 -10.73
N ILE A 755 31.78 27.11 -10.93
CA ILE A 755 32.12 26.05 -11.89
C ILE A 755 31.50 24.72 -11.41
N VAL A 756 31.68 24.38 -10.14
CA VAL A 756 31.14 23.14 -9.56
C VAL A 756 29.60 23.12 -9.62
N LYS A 757 28.94 24.21 -9.24
CA LYS A 757 27.48 24.35 -9.38
C LYS A 757 27.01 24.21 -10.84
N LYS A 758 27.75 24.76 -11.78
CA LYS A 758 27.45 24.63 -13.22
C LYS A 758 27.50 23.17 -13.66
N VAL A 759 28.54 22.44 -13.22
CA VAL A 759 28.70 21.01 -13.55
C VAL A 759 27.62 20.18 -12.87
N ALA A 760 27.31 20.42 -11.61
CA ALA A 760 26.23 19.74 -10.91
C ALA A 760 24.86 19.87 -11.58
N ARG A 761 24.62 20.99 -12.28
CA ARG A 761 23.37 21.25 -13.00
C ARG A 761 23.37 20.81 -14.45
N LYS A 762 24.53 20.88 -15.15
CA LYS A 762 24.62 20.75 -16.62
C LYS A 762 25.68 19.75 -17.10
N GLY A 763 26.37 19.06 -16.18
CA GLY A 763 27.45 18.14 -16.48
C GLY A 763 28.76 18.83 -16.91
N LEU A 764 29.85 18.06 -16.88
CA LEU A 764 31.20 18.49 -17.17
C LEU A 764 31.41 19.05 -18.60
N ALA A 765 30.67 18.56 -19.58
CA ALA A 765 30.67 19.04 -20.95
C ALA A 765 30.22 20.51 -21.12
N SER A 766 29.57 21.07 -20.10
CA SER A 766 29.09 22.47 -20.13
C SER A 766 30.21 23.50 -19.90
N LEU A 767 31.39 23.08 -19.48
CA LEU A 767 32.53 23.98 -19.18
C LEU A 767 33.20 24.48 -20.45
N ASN A 768 33.45 25.79 -20.52
CA ASN A 768 34.31 26.39 -21.55
C ASN A 768 35.82 26.18 -21.21
N GLU A 769 36.71 26.55 -22.13
CA GLU A 769 38.16 26.36 -21.98
C GLU A 769 38.71 27.07 -20.73
N LYS A 770 38.30 28.29 -20.43
CA LYS A 770 38.72 29.04 -19.25
C LYS A 770 38.32 28.34 -17.95
N GLU A 771 37.06 27.91 -17.88
CA GLU A 771 36.55 27.17 -16.74
C GLU A 771 37.23 25.80 -16.59
N ARG A 772 37.54 25.15 -17.70
CA ARG A 772 38.27 23.88 -17.72
C ARG A 772 39.71 24.05 -17.21
N GLY A 773 40.38 25.16 -17.53
CA GLY A 773 41.71 25.52 -16.99
C GLY A 773 41.70 25.90 -15.50
N ALA A 774 40.50 26.20 -14.94
CA ALA A 774 40.36 26.58 -13.53
C ALA A 774 40.13 25.41 -12.57
N ILE A 775 39.94 24.18 -13.05
CA ILE A 775 39.81 22.94 -12.27
C ILE A 775 41.06 22.06 -12.43
N ALA A 776 41.10 20.90 -11.76
CA ALA A 776 42.23 19.98 -11.88
C ALA A 776 42.49 19.56 -13.34
N ARG A 777 43.77 19.45 -13.68
CA ARG A 777 44.24 19.03 -15.02
C ARG A 777 43.85 17.61 -15.39
N LYS A 778 43.80 16.70 -14.39
CA LYS A 778 43.36 15.31 -14.54
C LYS A 778 42.16 15.06 -13.63
N LEU A 779 41.15 14.41 -14.19
CA LEU A 779 39.97 13.97 -13.47
C LEU A 779 39.85 12.45 -13.61
N ASP A 780 39.84 11.73 -12.50
CA ASP A 780 39.71 10.28 -12.45
C ASP A 780 38.33 9.87 -11.95
N PHE A 781 37.55 9.20 -12.83
CA PHE A 781 36.23 8.70 -12.57
C PHE A 781 36.20 7.18 -12.35
N SER A 782 37.35 6.52 -12.22
CA SER A 782 37.45 5.05 -12.20
C SER A 782 37.17 4.42 -10.83
N ASN A 783 36.98 5.20 -9.77
CA ASN A 783 36.72 4.68 -8.42
C ASN A 783 35.26 4.34 -8.26
N GLU A 784 34.89 3.08 -8.55
CA GLU A 784 33.50 2.61 -8.45
C GLU A 784 33.00 2.58 -6.98
N ALA A 785 33.84 2.27 -5.99
CA ALA A 785 33.46 2.29 -4.59
C ALA A 785 33.04 3.71 -4.14
N TYR A 786 33.81 4.73 -4.59
CA TYR A 786 33.45 6.12 -4.34
C TYR A 786 32.12 6.51 -5.01
N LYS A 787 31.91 6.05 -6.24
CA LYS A 787 30.73 6.36 -7.01
C LYS A 787 29.47 5.75 -6.37
N GLU A 788 29.52 4.49 -5.92
CA GLU A 788 28.39 3.85 -5.22
C GLU A 788 28.11 4.54 -3.87
N TRP A 789 29.15 4.87 -3.10
CA TRP A 789 28.98 5.63 -1.86
C TRP A 789 28.32 7.00 -2.09
N LEU A 790 28.75 7.75 -3.10
CA LEU A 790 28.14 9.03 -3.47
C LEU A 790 26.70 8.87 -3.97
N LYS A 791 26.32 7.72 -4.50
CA LYS A 791 24.94 7.45 -4.92
C LYS A 791 24.01 7.35 -3.72
N GLU A 792 24.43 6.71 -2.64
CA GLU A 792 23.69 6.70 -1.37
C GLU A 792 23.52 8.12 -0.82
N VAL A 793 24.61 8.92 -0.82
CA VAL A 793 24.55 10.33 -0.41
C VAL A 793 23.56 11.13 -1.27
N TYR A 794 23.58 10.93 -2.59
CA TYR A 794 22.66 11.60 -3.52
C TYR A 794 21.20 11.22 -3.25
N GLU A 795 20.90 9.95 -2.96
CA GLU A 795 19.55 9.47 -2.65
C GLU A 795 18.95 10.16 -1.41
N THR A 796 19.78 10.54 -0.43
CA THR A 796 19.31 11.27 0.77
C THR A 796 19.01 12.75 0.47
N HIS A 797 19.51 13.30 -0.66
CA HIS A 797 19.39 14.71 -1.04
C HIS A 797 18.45 14.96 -2.22
N LYS A 798 17.49 14.07 -2.51
CA LYS A 798 16.57 14.13 -3.68
C LYS A 798 15.75 15.42 -3.84
N ASN A 799 15.71 16.31 -2.85
CA ASN A 799 14.95 17.56 -2.88
C ASN A 799 15.76 18.78 -3.37
N THR A 800 16.95 18.58 -3.92
CA THR A 800 17.81 19.66 -4.41
C THR A 800 17.58 19.95 -5.90
N GLU A 801 18.09 21.09 -6.38
CA GLU A 801 18.04 21.48 -7.80
C GLU A 801 18.83 20.55 -8.74
N ILE A 802 19.52 19.55 -8.21
CA ILE A 802 20.36 18.59 -8.94
C ILE A 802 19.47 17.42 -9.38
N LYS A 803 19.25 17.30 -10.69
CA LYS A 803 18.32 16.34 -11.28
C LYS A 803 18.93 15.00 -11.70
N ASP A 804 20.25 14.93 -11.80
CA ASP A 804 20.97 13.80 -12.39
C ASP A 804 22.19 13.42 -11.54
N PHE A 805 22.22 12.13 -11.13
CA PHE A 805 23.33 11.59 -10.33
C PHE A 805 24.69 11.73 -11.01
N ASN A 806 24.78 11.54 -12.33
CA ASN A 806 26.04 11.60 -13.04
C ASN A 806 26.67 13.01 -12.99
N SER A 807 25.85 14.04 -13.13
CA SER A 807 26.28 15.44 -12.98
C SER A 807 26.71 15.77 -11.55
N PHE A 808 26.01 15.22 -10.55
CA PHE A 808 26.40 15.30 -9.14
C PHE A 808 27.78 14.65 -8.91
N TYR A 809 27.96 13.41 -9.37
CA TYR A 809 29.21 12.67 -9.26
C TYR A 809 30.37 13.42 -9.92
N GLN A 810 30.17 13.97 -11.12
CA GLN A 810 31.18 14.79 -11.81
C GLN A 810 31.58 16.01 -10.99
N ALA A 811 30.66 16.68 -10.33
CA ALA A 811 30.92 17.81 -9.47
C ALA A 811 31.76 17.43 -8.25
N GLN A 812 31.46 16.32 -7.59
CA GLN A 812 32.22 15.79 -6.46
C GLN A 812 33.65 15.42 -6.86
N VAL A 813 33.79 14.75 -7.99
CA VAL A 813 35.14 14.41 -8.53
C VAL A 813 35.96 15.66 -8.83
N ILE A 814 35.36 16.72 -9.37
CA ILE A 814 36.05 17.99 -9.62
C ILE A 814 36.57 18.61 -8.31
N TRP A 815 35.77 18.61 -7.26
CA TRP A 815 36.16 19.10 -5.95
C TRP A 815 37.41 18.38 -5.44
N ASP A 816 37.31 17.04 -5.30
CA ASP A 816 38.35 16.21 -4.75
C ASP A 816 39.63 16.24 -5.58
N GLU A 817 39.50 16.19 -6.91
CA GLU A 817 40.68 16.24 -7.81
C GLU A 817 41.39 17.59 -7.75
N THR A 818 40.63 18.70 -7.63
CA THR A 818 41.22 20.04 -7.53
C THR A 818 41.94 20.23 -6.19
N MET A 819 41.33 19.77 -5.09
CA MET A 819 41.94 19.80 -3.77
C MET A 819 43.20 18.92 -3.73
N ALA A 820 43.13 17.70 -4.25
CA ALA A 820 44.26 16.79 -4.31
C ALA A 820 45.41 17.33 -5.17
N GLU A 821 45.13 17.93 -6.33
CA GLU A 821 46.12 18.56 -7.17
C GLU A 821 46.84 19.71 -6.45
N THR A 822 46.06 20.56 -5.76
CA THR A 822 46.61 21.70 -5.00
C THR A 822 47.51 21.24 -3.85
N ILE A 823 47.10 20.18 -3.12
CA ILE A 823 47.92 19.57 -2.05
C ILE A 823 49.25 19.06 -2.61
N VAL A 824 49.19 18.30 -3.71
CA VAL A 824 50.39 17.71 -4.32
C VAL A 824 51.32 18.78 -4.89
N ASP A 825 50.79 19.79 -5.58
CA ASP A 825 51.59 20.87 -6.15
C ASP A 825 52.29 21.68 -5.04
N PHE A 826 51.58 21.96 -3.92
CA PHE A 826 52.20 22.64 -2.77
C PHE A 826 53.30 21.79 -2.13
N LEU A 827 53.06 20.51 -1.85
CA LEU A 827 54.03 19.64 -1.18
C LEU A 827 55.27 19.33 -2.06
N LYS A 828 55.14 19.37 -3.38
CA LYS A 828 56.26 19.29 -4.31
C LYS A 828 57.10 20.55 -4.29
N ALA A 829 56.45 21.70 -4.24
CA ALA A 829 57.16 23.00 -4.14
C ALA A 829 57.80 23.24 -2.76
N HIS A 830 57.29 22.58 -1.72
CA HIS A 830 57.75 22.75 -0.33
C HIS A 830 58.00 21.38 0.33
N PRO A 831 59.12 20.73 0.01
CA PRO A 831 59.42 19.36 0.44
C PRO A 831 59.64 19.22 1.95
N ASP A 832 59.91 20.29 2.66
CA ASP A 832 60.11 20.36 4.11
C ASP A 832 58.83 20.59 4.93
N TYR A 833 57.68 20.84 4.27
CA TYR A 833 56.40 21.05 4.97
C TYR A 833 55.62 19.74 5.16
N GLN A 834 54.96 19.65 6.30
CA GLN A 834 53.85 18.73 6.59
C GLN A 834 52.55 19.49 6.37
N MET A 835 51.53 18.86 5.77
CA MET A 835 50.27 19.53 5.56
C MET A 835 49.17 18.91 6.43
N VAL A 836 48.42 19.75 7.15
CA VAL A 836 47.18 19.40 7.82
C VAL A 836 46.03 19.85 6.92
N VAL A 837 45.29 18.92 6.38
CA VAL A 837 44.16 19.16 5.45
C VAL A 837 42.87 19.11 6.21
N LEU A 838 42.13 20.23 6.23
CA LEU A 838 40.81 20.34 6.87
C LEU A 838 39.73 20.30 5.78
N ALA A 839 38.87 19.28 5.88
CA ALA A 839 37.79 19.09 4.92
C ALA A 839 36.62 18.34 5.58
N GLY A 840 35.43 18.42 4.97
CA GLY A 840 34.29 17.64 5.41
C GLY A 840 34.57 16.15 5.39
N ASN A 841 34.05 15.40 6.37
CA ASN A 841 34.23 13.94 6.46
C ASN A 841 33.93 13.24 5.13
N GLY A 842 32.95 13.74 4.35
CA GLY A 842 32.59 13.20 3.05
C GLY A 842 33.70 13.20 1.99
N HIS A 843 34.70 14.06 2.11
CA HIS A 843 35.84 14.10 1.20
C HIS A 843 37.03 13.23 1.65
N LEU A 844 36.99 12.73 2.88
CA LEU A 844 38.10 12.02 3.53
C LEU A 844 37.80 10.57 3.88
N ALA A 845 36.56 10.29 4.33
CA ALA A 845 36.15 8.98 4.79
C ALA A 845 36.42 7.88 3.75
N TYR A 846 36.79 6.70 4.25
CA TYR A 846 37.22 5.54 3.46
C TYR A 846 38.41 5.80 2.52
N GLY A 847 39.02 6.98 2.62
CA GLY A 847 40.09 7.40 1.71
C GLY A 847 39.62 7.62 0.26
N TYR A 848 38.32 7.55 -0.05
CA TYR A 848 37.79 7.54 -1.43
C TYR A 848 37.98 8.88 -2.16
N GLY A 849 37.84 9.99 -1.44
CA GLY A 849 37.87 11.32 -1.99
C GLY A 849 39.30 11.83 -2.21
N ILE A 850 39.72 12.88 -1.47
CA ILE A 850 41.01 13.56 -1.56
C ILE A 850 42.21 12.60 -1.34
N PRO A 851 42.22 11.70 -0.30
CA PRO A 851 43.37 10.89 -0.02
C PRO A 851 43.75 9.94 -1.17
N ASN A 852 42.77 9.26 -1.79
CA ASN A 852 43.00 8.37 -2.93
C ASN A 852 43.65 9.12 -4.13
N ARG A 853 43.19 10.34 -4.38
CA ARG A 853 43.62 11.17 -5.48
C ARG A 853 45.05 11.71 -5.27
N VAL A 854 45.39 12.08 -4.03
CA VAL A 854 46.75 12.46 -3.64
C VAL A 854 47.70 11.28 -3.81
N MET A 855 47.31 10.09 -3.33
CA MET A 855 48.08 8.86 -3.46
C MET A 855 48.34 8.53 -4.93
N LYS A 856 47.34 8.59 -5.79
CA LYS A 856 47.47 8.32 -7.24
C LYS A 856 48.34 9.34 -7.97
N ARG A 857 48.39 10.61 -7.49
CA ARG A 857 49.14 11.71 -8.12
C ARG A 857 50.63 11.75 -7.71
N ALA A 858 50.94 11.37 -6.48
CA ALA A 858 52.27 11.59 -5.92
C ALA A 858 52.81 10.45 -5.04
N ASN A 859 52.04 9.37 -4.83
CA ASN A 859 52.39 8.27 -3.92
C ASN A 859 52.77 8.75 -2.50
N ILE A 860 52.03 9.75 -1.97
CA ILE A 860 52.19 10.28 -0.62
C ILE A 860 51.11 9.71 0.27
N GLU A 861 51.52 8.91 1.25
CA GLU A 861 50.64 8.43 2.29
C GLU A 861 50.31 9.51 3.33
N GLY A 862 49.08 9.59 3.74
CA GLY A 862 48.64 10.43 4.85
C GLY A 862 47.94 9.61 5.92
N ALA A 863 47.68 10.21 7.06
CA ALA A 863 46.76 9.69 8.07
C ALA A 863 45.42 10.40 7.98
N ILE A 864 44.34 9.65 8.13
CA ILE A 864 42.98 10.17 8.10
C ILE A 864 42.39 10.12 9.52
N ILE A 865 41.98 11.28 10.02
CA ILE A 865 41.30 11.46 11.29
C ILE A 865 39.90 11.98 10.98
N VAL A 866 38.84 11.25 11.36
CA VAL A 866 37.49 11.73 11.22
C VAL A 866 36.91 12.10 12.58
N SER A 867 36.02 13.09 12.63
CA SER A 867 35.24 13.39 13.81
C SER A 867 34.00 12.51 13.87
N ALA A 868 33.58 12.09 15.07
CA ALA A 868 32.50 11.10 15.28
C ALA A 868 31.26 11.38 14.46
N GLU A 869 30.75 10.34 13.82
CA GLU A 869 29.47 10.28 13.12
C GLU A 869 28.62 9.15 13.69
N GLU A 870 27.33 9.10 13.28
CA GLU A 870 26.37 8.10 13.78
C GLU A 870 26.76 6.64 13.43
N HIS A 871 27.57 6.46 12.36
CA HIS A 871 28.00 5.14 11.88
C HIS A 871 29.53 5.06 11.76
N LEU A 872 30.14 4.22 12.59
CA LEU A 872 31.55 3.93 12.52
C LEU A 872 31.84 2.62 11.79
N SER A 873 32.84 2.62 10.92
CA SER A 873 33.41 1.44 10.27
C SER A 873 34.92 1.42 10.42
N PRO A 874 35.56 0.27 10.66
CA PRO A 874 37.04 0.17 10.77
C PRO A 874 37.79 0.66 9.55
N GLU A 875 37.16 0.64 8.37
CA GLU A 875 37.77 1.07 7.10
C GLU A 875 37.59 2.58 6.83
N MET A 876 36.84 3.29 7.71
CA MET A 876 36.45 4.68 7.49
C MET A 876 37.64 5.66 7.59
N ALA A 877 38.54 5.42 8.54
CA ALA A 877 39.69 6.27 8.82
C ALA A 877 40.73 5.55 9.67
N ASP A 878 41.94 6.11 9.80
CA ASP A 878 42.97 5.60 10.72
C ASP A 878 42.56 5.86 12.18
N TYR A 879 41.94 7.02 12.44
CA TYR A 879 41.47 7.44 13.77
C TYR A 879 40.10 8.07 13.68
N CYS A 880 39.31 7.84 14.74
CA CYS A 880 38.04 8.53 14.97
C CYS A 880 38.12 9.28 16.32
N ILE A 881 37.91 10.58 16.31
CA ILE A 881 37.92 11.41 17.52
C ILE A 881 36.52 11.79 17.96
N PHE A 882 36.33 11.98 19.28
CA PHE A 882 35.04 12.28 19.90
C PHE A 882 35.13 13.60 20.69
N PRO A 883 35.15 14.75 20.01
CA PRO A 883 35.22 16.03 20.69
C PRO A 883 34.00 16.27 21.55
N GLU A 884 34.22 16.78 22.79
CA GLU A 884 33.11 17.21 23.62
C GLU A 884 32.37 18.36 22.95
N HIS A 885 31.02 18.28 22.89
CA HIS A 885 30.19 19.31 22.26
C HIS A 885 30.48 20.70 22.92
N LYS A 886 30.68 21.68 22.09
CA LYS A 886 30.88 23.08 22.50
C LYS A 886 29.89 23.95 21.70
N GLU A 887 29.20 24.82 22.41
CA GLU A 887 28.32 25.79 21.74
C GLU A 887 29.18 26.72 20.84
N PRO A 888 28.68 26.98 19.62
CA PRO A 888 29.33 27.89 18.72
C PRO A 888 29.40 29.31 19.30
N PRO A 889 30.41 30.12 18.93
CA PRO A 889 30.47 31.52 19.31
C PRO A 889 29.19 32.27 18.92
N PHE A 890 28.89 33.29 19.68
CA PHE A 890 27.75 34.15 19.40
C PHE A 890 27.84 34.77 17.99
N SER A 891 26.76 34.78 17.25
CA SER A 891 26.63 35.39 15.92
C SER A 891 25.37 36.26 15.87
N ALA A 892 25.55 37.55 15.66
CA ALA A 892 24.43 38.50 15.59
C ALA A 892 23.53 38.28 14.37
N ARG A 893 22.22 38.20 14.61
CA ARG A 893 21.23 38.02 13.54
C ARG A 893 20.10 39.03 13.68
N LEU A 894 19.80 39.76 12.62
CA LEU A 894 18.66 40.68 12.59
C LEU A 894 17.30 39.96 12.64
N GLY A 895 17.19 38.79 12.03
CA GLY A 895 15.95 38.05 11.90
C GLY A 895 15.01 38.62 10.83
N VAL A 896 15.54 38.80 9.64
CA VAL A 896 14.87 39.27 8.43
C VAL A 896 15.15 38.38 7.25
N ILE A 897 14.24 38.28 6.30
CA ILE A 897 14.49 37.77 4.95
C ILE A 897 14.75 38.95 4.03
N LEU A 898 15.87 38.89 3.33
CA LEU A 898 16.43 39.99 2.55
C LEU A 898 16.46 39.66 1.05
N ARG A 899 16.38 40.69 0.23
CA ARG A 899 16.57 40.61 -1.22
C ARG A 899 17.38 41.82 -1.69
N GLU A 900 18.29 41.62 -2.61
CA GLU A 900 19.06 42.70 -3.20
C GLU A 900 18.23 43.53 -4.18
N GLU A 901 18.37 44.82 -4.10
CA GLU A 901 17.77 45.82 -4.99
C GLU A 901 18.81 46.86 -5.42
N LYS A 902 18.54 47.61 -6.49
CA LYS A 902 19.55 48.60 -7.02
C LYS A 902 20.02 49.65 -6.01
N GLU A 903 19.23 49.96 -5.02
CA GLU A 903 19.44 51.06 -4.07
C GLU A 903 19.71 50.55 -2.63
N GLY A 904 20.00 49.28 -2.43
CA GLY A 904 20.26 48.70 -1.12
C GLY A 904 19.60 47.33 -0.95
N VAL A 905 19.31 46.95 0.28
CA VAL A 905 18.79 45.61 0.60
C VAL A 905 17.34 45.69 1.10
N LEU A 906 16.41 45.12 0.32
CA LEU A 906 14.99 45.07 0.62
C LEU A 906 14.68 44.05 1.72
N VAL A 907 13.94 44.47 2.73
CA VAL A 907 13.36 43.58 3.73
C VAL A 907 12.08 42.91 3.19
N SER A 908 12.18 41.66 2.79
CA SER A 908 11.07 40.87 2.23
C SER A 908 10.13 40.37 3.34
N SER A 909 10.67 40.02 4.52
CA SER A 909 9.89 39.73 5.71
C SER A 909 10.69 39.96 7.00
N VAL A 910 9.98 40.10 8.13
CA VAL A 910 10.56 40.29 9.45
C VAL A 910 10.02 39.21 10.39
N ILE A 911 10.90 38.43 10.99
CA ILE A 911 10.56 37.30 11.88
C ILE A 911 10.12 37.84 13.24
N LYS A 912 9.03 37.29 13.80
CA LYS A 912 8.49 37.70 15.10
C LYS A 912 9.48 37.39 16.23
N GLY A 913 9.62 38.30 17.20
CA GLY A 913 10.48 38.16 18.36
C GLY A 913 11.98 38.54 18.13
N THR A 914 12.40 38.88 16.92
CA THR A 914 13.78 39.19 16.55
C THR A 914 14.16 40.64 16.80
N PRO A 915 15.49 40.98 16.80
CA PRO A 915 16.00 42.32 16.93
C PRO A 915 15.39 43.29 15.89
N ALA A 916 15.24 42.84 14.63
CA ALA A 916 14.60 43.63 13.58
C ALA A 916 13.16 43.99 13.91
N LYS A 917 12.38 43.08 14.45
CA LYS A 917 10.99 43.32 14.83
C LYS A 917 10.88 44.30 15.99
N ARG A 918 11.75 44.12 17.01
CA ARG A 918 11.81 45.06 18.17
C ARG A 918 12.21 46.46 17.74
N ALA A 919 13.10 46.59 16.77
CA ALA A 919 13.57 47.84 16.22
C ALA A 919 12.55 48.54 15.29
N GLY A 920 11.46 47.88 14.96
CA GLY A 920 10.41 48.48 14.09
C GLY A 920 10.68 48.36 12.60
N LEU A 921 11.56 47.47 12.15
CA LEU A 921 11.72 47.10 10.74
C LEU A 921 10.43 46.48 10.20
N LYS A 922 10.10 46.79 8.97
CA LYS A 922 8.86 46.33 8.29
C LYS A 922 9.20 45.76 6.92
N ARG A 923 8.33 44.89 6.43
CA ARG A 923 8.35 44.47 5.04
C ARG A 923 8.28 45.68 4.11
N GLY A 924 9.14 45.75 3.10
CA GLY A 924 9.22 46.84 2.13
C GLY A 924 10.21 47.95 2.52
N ASP A 925 10.88 47.85 3.69
CA ASP A 925 12.00 48.74 4.02
C ASP A 925 13.21 48.38 3.15
N ILE A 926 13.98 49.37 2.70
CA ILE A 926 15.26 49.16 2.03
C ILE A 926 16.37 49.64 2.99
N ILE A 927 17.24 48.72 3.38
CA ILE A 927 18.43 49.04 4.20
C ILE A 927 19.50 49.62 3.29
N VAL A 928 19.88 50.86 3.53
CA VAL A 928 20.85 51.56 2.70
C VAL A 928 22.20 51.80 3.41
N SER A 929 22.20 51.75 4.74
CA SER A 929 23.44 51.84 5.54
C SER A 929 23.29 51.11 6.84
N ALA A 930 24.42 50.59 7.39
CA ALA A 930 24.50 49.96 8.69
C ALA A 930 25.81 50.46 9.36
N ASP A 931 25.72 50.99 10.59
CA ASP A 931 26.83 51.61 11.35
C ASP A 931 27.68 52.57 10.51
N GLY A 932 27.02 53.38 9.70
CA GLY A 932 27.68 54.37 8.83
C GLY A 932 28.27 53.81 7.52
N LYS A 933 28.36 52.50 7.36
CA LYS A 933 28.82 51.88 6.10
C LYS A 933 27.65 51.71 5.13
N ALA A 934 27.86 52.02 3.86
CA ALA A 934 26.84 51.82 2.82
C ALA A 934 26.56 50.33 2.59
N ILE A 935 25.29 49.95 2.47
CA ILE A 935 24.82 48.59 2.21
C ILE A 935 24.30 48.51 0.79
N LYS A 936 24.99 47.77 -0.08
CA LYS A 936 24.60 47.48 -1.45
C LYS A 936 24.10 46.07 -1.65
N THR A 937 24.68 45.11 -0.89
CA THR A 937 24.39 43.69 -0.98
C THR A 937 23.97 43.15 0.38
N VAL A 938 23.33 41.97 0.39
CA VAL A 938 23.05 41.22 1.64
C VAL A 938 24.34 40.89 2.36
N GLU A 939 25.42 40.66 1.62
CA GLU A 939 26.72 40.31 2.12
C GLU A 939 27.35 41.45 2.94
N ASP A 940 27.25 42.71 2.47
CA ASP A 940 27.73 43.89 3.23
C ASP A 940 27.10 43.95 4.62
N LEU A 941 25.79 43.72 4.70
CA LEU A 941 25.05 43.72 5.98
C LEU A 941 25.49 42.57 6.89
N ARG A 942 25.61 41.37 6.31
CA ARG A 942 26.05 40.17 7.07
C ARG A 942 27.44 40.32 7.61
N LEU A 943 28.34 40.96 6.85
CA LEU A 943 29.69 41.21 7.27
C LEU A 943 29.74 42.18 8.48
N ILE A 944 28.96 43.24 8.49
CA ILE A 944 28.89 44.17 9.64
C ILE A 944 28.33 43.44 10.89
N LEU A 945 27.32 42.61 10.70
CA LEU A 945 26.72 41.83 11.79
C LEU A 945 27.68 40.79 12.35
N LEU A 946 28.55 40.22 11.53
CA LEU A 946 29.52 39.21 11.94
C LEU A 946 30.47 39.73 13.06
N PHE A 947 30.80 41.03 13.06
CA PHE A 947 31.66 41.66 14.04
C PHE A 947 30.92 42.29 15.22
N LYS A 948 29.63 41.97 15.43
CA LYS A 948 28.84 42.40 16.58
C LYS A 948 28.90 41.40 17.71
N ASP A 949 29.19 41.89 18.92
CA ASP A 949 29.13 41.07 20.12
C ASP A 949 27.74 41.00 20.75
N LYS A 950 27.57 40.07 21.68
CA LYS A 950 26.32 39.90 22.42
C LYS A 950 26.04 41.17 23.24
N GLY A 951 24.86 41.76 23.03
CA GLY A 951 24.43 43.02 23.64
C GLY A 951 24.64 44.23 22.75
N ASP A 952 25.38 44.13 21.64
CA ASP A 952 25.57 45.23 20.71
C ASP A 952 24.30 45.64 20.00
N LYS A 953 24.33 46.88 19.48
CA LYS A 953 23.25 47.40 18.61
C LYS A 953 23.87 47.79 17.26
N CYS A 954 23.07 47.70 16.19
CA CYS A 954 23.42 48.15 14.85
C CYS A 954 22.53 49.33 14.48
N ASN A 955 23.13 50.43 14.06
CA ASN A 955 22.42 51.63 13.58
C ASN A 955 22.13 51.43 12.09
N LEU A 956 20.89 51.18 11.77
CA LEU A 956 20.44 50.99 10.37
C LEU A 956 19.82 52.26 9.84
N LYS A 957 20.23 52.71 8.66
CA LYS A 957 19.56 53.72 7.89
C LYS A 957 18.69 53.00 6.84
N ILE A 958 17.42 53.19 6.89
CA ILE A 958 16.45 52.52 5.99
C ILE A 958 15.71 53.56 5.17
N ARG A 959 15.24 53.17 3.99
CA ARG A 959 14.27 53.92 3.16
C ARG A 959 12.90 53.25 3.28
N ARG A 960 11.92 54.00 3.75
CA ARG A 960 10.50 53.55 3.85
C ARG A 960 9.62 54.58 3.16
N LYS A 961 8.91 54.20 2.09
CA LYS A 961 8.05 55.09 1.30
C LYS A 961 8.80 56.38 0.92
N ASN A 962 10.00 56.28 0.36
CA ASN A 962 10.90 57.37 -0.05
C ASN A 962 11.38 58.33 1.09
N LYS A 963 11.17 57.96 2.37
CA LYS A 963 11.73 58.70 3.52
C LYS A 963 12.88 57.89 4.12
N GLU A 964 13.97 58.55 4.43
CA GLU A 964 15.05 57.92 5.20
C GLU A 964 14.71 57.97 6.68
N ILE A 965 14.93 56.85 7.35
CA ILE A 965 14.66 56.66 8.78
C ILE A 965 15.88 55.94 9.40
N GLU A 966 16.34 56.43 10.54
CA GLU A 966 17.32 55.74 11.34
C GLU A 966 16.64 54.84 12.38
N ILE A 967 17.13 53.60 12.48
CA ILE A 967 16.62 52.56 13.38
C ILE A 967 17.79 51.92 14.11
N LYS A 968 17.70 51.75 15.41
CA LYS A 968 18.65 50.97 16.20
C LYS A 968 18.15 49.53 16.38
N ALA A 969 18.77 48.58 15.69
CA ALA A 969 18.46 47.17 15.80
C ALA A 969 19.39 46.52 16.85
N GLY A 970 18.81 45.77 17.74
CA GLY A 970 19.47 45.12 18.87
C GLY A 970 18.74 45.44 20.19
N PRO A 971 19.31 45.01 21.38
CA PRO A 971 20.55 44.26 21.48
C PRO A 971 20.45 42.91 20.80
N PHE A 972 21.53 42.46 20.22
CA PHE A 972 21.69 41.14 19.61
C PHE A 972 21.91 40.07 20.66
#